data_c508da95a09c2dbf0f4220ac0ab8375e
#
_entry.id   c508da95a09c2dbf0f4220ac0ab8375e
#
_cell.length_a   1.000
_cell.length_b   1.000
_cell.length_c   1.000
_cell.angle_alpha   90.00
_cell.angle_beta   90.00
_cell.angle_gamma   90.00
#
_symmetry.space_group_name_H-M   'P 1'
#
loop_
_entity.id
_entity.type
_entity.pdbx_description
1 polymer ?
#
loop_
_entity_poly.entity_id
_entity_poly.type
_entity_poly.pdbx_seq_one_letter_code
_entity_poly.pdbx_strand_id
1 'polypeptide(L)'
;MSNSDMILSFNGINGSTGRYAIDPMPLKHFRDLAVGPLIHREDTAAEKEHKGELKRRRARDKQTNYAAKAGVDLKNLKQTGWGVIFANNLDKPAIQAIYEALSPLLKLREKQAGGNKDAGGRYREFLGPDAYRQGETKQDFLLRHKVGPGPVDTDVIPYYLLIVGDPETIPFRFQYQLDVQFAVGRIYFETLGEYAAYAQSVVASESGALALPRRAAIFATANDGDAATKLSLDQLARPLAEWAENPATTKLPWVVDKYLGEEATKARLTGLLGDEAPAFLFTASHGMMYDSGDPRQFAQQGALLCQDWPGPEFEGPTPNSFFFAGDDVAADAKIFGTIAMHFACFGAGTPHFSDFSPPGQPPAMAPMSFLGRLPQKLIAHPRGGALAVIGHVERAWGCSFSWDDAGSQTEVFKSTIKYLMEGYPVGSALEFFNGRYAELSSDLSSQIEEVNNGRDVDPYLLSSLWTANNDARSYSVVGDPAVRLWLAEETEPARRPVLETIAMPDIQVNLVAPEQPAPAAQPAPQTSASATPQQSAPAQATAAAQFSSAMVDYAWGDSAKAAANSLKDAAQTIGAWLAESFQTVTSVQVSTYVSDNIDDVTYEGGSFKGAKLRAMTIASLDGNTKVCVPEQQDKVDDALWKIHSDIFDKALANRVEMLKTAAAAIASLVPGGKLL
;
A
#
# COMPACT_ATOMS: atom_id res chain seq x y z
N MET A 1 -20.07 14.29 25.24
CA MET A 1 -18.66 14.70 25.13
C MET A 1 -18.52 15.39 23.78
N SER A 2 -17.77 16.48 23.65
CA SER A 2 -17.61 17.07 22.32
C SER A 2 -16.74 16.12 21.48
N ASN A 3 -16.98 16.01 20.15
CA ASN A 3 -16.16 15.20 19.23
C ASN A 3 -14.65 15.53 19.32
N SER A 4 -14.29 16.69 19.89
CA SER A 4 -12.91 17.12 20.10
C SER A 4 -12.11 16.26 21.10
N ASP A 5 -12.78 15.52 21.95
CA ASP A 5 -12.17 14.76 23.06
C ASP A 5 -12.11 13.25 22.80
N MET A 6 -12.58 12.80 21.61
CA MET A 6 -12.43 11.41 21.19
C MET A 6 -10.95 11.05 21.10
N ILE A 7 -10.57 9.95 21.75
CA ILE A 7 -9.22 9.39 21.70
C ILE A 7 -9.17 8.32 20.60
N LEU A 8 -8.28 8.51 19.65
CA LEU A 8 -7.96 7.48 18.66
C LEU A 8 -6.91 6.55 19.23
N SER A 9 -7.22 5.27 19.24
CA SER A 9 -6.32 4.21 19.66
C SER A 9 -5.87 3.38 18.45
N PHE A 10 -4.60 2.97 18.46
CA PHE A 10 -3.95 2.30 17.34
C PHE A 10 -3.57 0.87 17.71
N ASN A 11 -3.63 -0.03 16.75
CA ASN A 11 -3.17 -1.40 16.90
C ASN A 11 -1.73 -1.55 16.36
N GLY A 12 -0.72 -1.25 17.15
CA GLY A 12 0.66 -1.45 16.73
C GLY A 12 1.62 -1.24 17.89
N ILE A 13 2.48 -2.21 18.10
CA ILE A 13 3.55 -2.15 19.12
C ILE A 13 4.91 -2.13 18.44
N ASN A 14 5.74 -1.17 18.81
CA ASN A 14 7.12 -1.09 18.37
C ASN A 14 7.92 -2.19 19.08
N GLY A 15 8.41 -3.15 18.31
CA GLY A 15 9.13 -4.32 18.81
C GLY A 15 10.47 -4.01 19.48
N SER A 16 11.02 -2.80 19.26
CA SER A 16 12.26 -2.36 19.88
C SER A 16 12.05 -1.74 21.27
N THR A 17 10.90 -1.08 21.50
CA THR A 17 10.60 -0.34 22.73
C THR A 17 9.54 -1.01 23.61
N GLY A 18 8.72 -1.90 23.07
CA GLY A 18 7.58 -2.51 23.74
C GLY A 18 6.38 -1.58 23.94
N ARG A 19 6.44 -0.32 23.45
CA ARG A 19 5.39 0.70 23.57
C ARG A 19 4.54 0.78 22.31
N TYR A 20 3.45 1.52 22.37
CA TYR A 20 2.66 1.83 21.17
C TYR A 20 3.54 2.36 20.03
N ALA A 21 3.30 1.89 18.82
CA ALA A 21 3.93 2.46 17.63
C ALA A 21 3.51 3.93 17.41
N ILE A 22 2.29 4.25 17.80
CA ILE A 22 1.76 5.61 17.94
C ILE A 22 0.90 5.64 19.20
N ASP A 23 1.22 6.56 20.10
CA ASP A 23 0.43 6.75 21.31
C ASP A 23 -1.03 7.12 21.00
N PRO A 24 -2.00 6.64 21.80
CA PRO A 24 -3.39 7.09 21.68
C PRO A 24 -3.46 8.61 21.76
N MET A 25 -4.14 9.25 20.82
CA MET A 25 -4.20 10.70 20.78
C MET A 25 -5.59 11.23 20.45
N PRO A 26 -5.94 12.45 20.92
CA PRO A 26 -7.19 13.08 20.60
C PRO A 26 -7.36 13.30 19.09
N LEU A 27 -8.56 13.09 18.57
CA LEU A 27 -8.91 13.30 17.16
C LEU A 27 -8.51 14.69 16.66
N LYS A 28 -8.54 15.70 17.52
CA LYS A 28 -8.09 17.07 17.19
C LYS A 28 -6.63 17.15 16.68
N HIS A 29 -5.75 16.23 17.11
CA HIS A 29 -4.36 16.19 16.64
C HIS A 29 -4.25 15.68 15.20
N PHE A 30 -5.25 14.93 14.71
CA PHE A 30 -5.34 14.50 13.31
C PHE A 30 -5.89 15.58 12.39
N ARG A 31 -6.55 16.61 12.94
CA ARG A 31 -7.06 17.73 12.16
C ARG A 31 -5.98 18.31 11.24
N ASP A 32 -4.83 18.62 11.79
CA ASP A 32 -3.73 19.27 11.04
C ASP A 32 -3.09 18.29 10.04
N LEU A 33 -3.11 16.98 10.33
CA LEU A 33 -2.68 15.92 9.41
C LEU A 33 -3.65 15.74 8.24
N ALA A 34 -4.94 15.77 8.51
CA ALA A 34 -5.98 15.52 7.51
C ALA A 34 -6.32 16.78 6.69
N VAL A 35 -6.39 17.95 7.34
CA VAL A 35 -6.84 19.21 6.73
C VAL A 35 -5.68 19.95 6.06
N GLY A 36 -4.47 19.90 6.61
CA GLY A 36 -3.31 20.58 6.04
C GLY A 36 -3.05 20.20 4.57
N PRO A 37 -2.97 18.91 4.20
CA PRO A 37 -2.83 18.49 2.81
C PRO A 37 -4.04 18.79 1.92
N LEU A 38 -5.24 18.77 2.50
CA LEU A 38 -6.50 18.89 1.75
C LEU A 38 -6.85 20.33 1.39
N ILE A 39 -6.51 21.29 2.26
CA ILE A 39 -6.79 22.72 2.03
C ILE A 39 -5.89 23.30 0.91
N HIS A 40 -4.73 22.71 0.70
CA HIS A 40 -3.70 23.24 -0.18
C HIS A 40 -3.33 22.32 -1.35
N ARG A 41 -4.03 21.20 -1.52
CA ARG A 41 -3.74 20.22 -2.57
C ARG A 41 -4.87 20.17 -3.58
N GLU A 42 -4.58 20.57 -4.83
CA GLU A 42 -5.41 20.14 -5.94
C GLU A 42 -5.37 18.62 -6.07
N ASP A 43 -6.53 18.03 -6.34
CA ASP A 43 -6.64 16.61 -6.61
C ASP A 43 -5.69 16.21 -7.73
N THR A 44 -4.93 15.16 -7.52
CA THR A 44 -4.19 14.51 -8.60
C THR A 44 -5.16 14.04 -9.69
N ALA A 45 -4.69 13.85 -10.91
CA ALA A 45 -5.52 13.30 -11.99
C ALA A 45 -6.18 11.97 -11.59
N ALA A 46 -5.46 11.12 -10.82
CA ALA A 46 -5.98 9.87 -10.29
C ALA A 46 -7.09 10.07 -9.23
N GLU A 47 -6.99 11.11 -8.40
CA GLU A 47 -8.02 11.46 -7.41
C GLU A 47 -9.26 12.07 -8.07
N LYS A 48 -9.09 12.95 -9.06
CA LYS A 48 -10.21 13.50 -9.88
C LYS A 48 -10.95 12.38 -10.63
N GLU A 49 -10.22 11.42 -11.15
CA GLU A 49 -10.80 10.25 -11.80
C GLU A 49 -11.55 9.36 -10.82
N HIS A 50 -10.94 9.05 -9.68
CA HIS A 50 -11.56 8.28 -8.60
C HIS A 50 -12.85 8.95 -8.12
N LYS A 51 -12.86 10.27 -7.92
CA LYS A 51 -14.07 11.07 -7.62
C LYS A 51 -15.13 10.96 -8.72
N GLY A 52 -14.73 11.01 -9.99
CA GLY A 52 -15.63 10.85 -11.14
C GLY A 52 -16.26 9.46 -11.19
N GLU A 53 -15.50 8.43 -10.84
CA GLU A 53 -15.99 7.04 -10.77
C GLU A 53 -16.99 6.86 -9.62
N LEU A 54 -16.73 7.43 -8.46
CA LEU A 54 -17.60 7.36 -7.29
C LEU A 54 -18.92 8.11 -7.51
N LYS A 55 -18.92 9.29 -8.16
CA LYS A 55 -20.16 9.99 -8.56
C LYS A 55 -21.03 9.13 -9.50
N ARG A 56 -20.41 8.39 -10.42
CA ARG A 56 -21.12 7.48 -11.33
C ARG A 56 -21.70 6.25 -10.61
N ARG A 57 -21.03 5.76 -9.55
CA ARG A 57 -21.51 4.66 -8.71
C ARG A 57 -22.75 5.05 -7.92
N ARG A 58 -22.78 6.24 -7.28
CA ARG A 58 -23.97 6.76 -6.57
C ARG A 58 -25.22 6.81 -7.46
N ALA A 59 -25.10 7.10 -8.74
CA ALA A 59 -26.22 7.11 -9.67
C ALA A 59 -26.80 5.71 -9.98
N ARG A 60 -26.12 4.63 -9.54
CA ARG A 60 -26.51 3.22 -9.81
C ARG A 60 -27.02 2.48 -8.57
N ASP A 61 -27.26 3.16 -7.46
CA ASP A 61 -27.51 2.64 -6.10
C ASP A 61 -28.76 1.72 -5.90
N LYS A 62 -29.14 0.98 -6.91
CA LYS A 62 -30.23 -0.01 -6.80
C LYS A 62 -29.83 -1.47 -7.11
N GLN A 63 -28.54 -1.77 -7.26
CA GLN A 63 -28.08 -3.13 -7.56
C GLN A 63 -27.05 -3.62 -6.54
N THR A 64 -27.28 -4.80 -6.01
CA THR A 64 -26.56 -5.45 -4.93
C THR A 64 -25.17 -6.03 -5.31
N ASN A 65 -24.64 -5.74 -6.50
CA ASN A 65 -23.35 -6.25 -6.98
C ASN A 65 -22.67 -5.21 -7.86
N TYR A 66 -21.72 -4.46 -7.27
CA TYR A 66 -21.10 -3.31 -7.93
C TYR A 66 -19.87 -3.65 -8.78
N ALA A 67 -19.23 -4.80 -8.56
CA ALA A 67 -17.97 -5.16 -9.19
C ALA A 67 -18.15 -5.97 -10.49
N ALA A 68 -18.84 -7.09 -10.48
CA ALA A 68 -19.15 -7.85 -11.69
C ALA A 68 -20.45 -7.38 -12.36
N LYS A 69 -20.57 -7.53 -13.69
CA LYS A 69 -21.83 -7.25 -14.42
C LYS A 69 -22.97 -8.10 -13.85
N ALA A 70 -24.20 -7.55 -13.90
CA ALA A 70 -25.38 -8.20 -13.34
C ALA A 70 -25.60 -9.61 -13.90
N GLY A 71 -25.99 -10.56 -13.03
CA GLY A 71 -26.30 -11.94 -13.41
C GLY A 71 -25.10 -12.89 -13.48
N VAL A 72 -23.91 -12.45 -13.12
CA VAL A 72 -22.71 -13.30 -13.03
C VAL A 72 -22.71 -14.05 -11.70
N ASP A 73 -22.56 -15.38 -11.73
CA ASP A 73 -22.32 -16.18 -10.55
C ASP A 73 -20.85 -16.08 -10.12
N LEU A 74 -20.61 -15.44 -8.94
CA LEU A 74 -19.28 -15.18 -8.42
C LEU A 74 -18.50 -16.46 -8.11
N LYS A 75 -19.16 -17.61 -7.92
CA LYS A 75 -18.53 -18.91 -7.70
C LYS A 75 -18.12 -19.62 -8.99
N ASN A 76 -18.52 -19.09 -10.14
CA ASN A 76 -18.31 -19.73 -11.45
C ASN A 76 -17.29 -18.97 -12.30
N LEU A 77 -16.05 -19.48 -12.33
CA LEU A 77 -14.97 -18.84 -13.07
C LEU A 77 -15.19 -18.80 -14.60
N LYS A 78 -16.08 -19.64 -15.16
CA LYS A 78 -16.47 -19.49 -16.57
C LYS A 78 -17.25 -18.21 -16.83
N GLN A 79 -17.90 -17.66 -15.80
CA GLN A 79 -18.67 -16.42 -15.91
C GLN A 79 -17.87 -15.20 -15.46
N THR A 80 -17.12 -15.34 -14.33
CA THR A 80 -16.31 -14.25 -13.76
C THR A 80 -14.98 -14.07 -14.47
N GLY A 81 -14.40 -15.14 -14.98
CA GLY A 81 -13.03 -15.15 -15.49
C GLY A 81 -11.99 -15.10 -14.37
N TRP A 82 -10.75 -15.32 -14.77
CA TRP A 82 -9.57 -15.22 -13.89
C TRP A 82 -8.36 -14.74 -14.69
N GLY A 83 -7.56 -13.87 -14.10
CA GLY A 83 -6.37 -13.32 -14.74
C GLY A 83 -5.20 -13.16 -13.78
N VAL A 84 -3.98 -13.18 -14.34
CA VAL A 84 -2.73 -12.97 -13.63
C VAL A 84 -1.99 -11.76 -14.18
N ILE A 85 -1.49 -10.90 -13.28
CA ILE A 85 -0.78 -9.66 -13.62
C ILE A 85 0.66 -9.75 -13.12
N PHE A 86 1.62 -9.62 -14.05
CA PHE A 86 3.03 -9.45 -13.76
C PHE A 86 3.49 -8.04 -14.12
N ALA A 87 4.63 -7.61 -13.60
CA ALA A 87 5.26 -6.35 -14.00
C ALA A 87 6.14 -6.54 -15.24
N ASN A 88 6.22 -5.53 -16.10
CA ASN A 88 7.01 -5.59 -17.33
C ASN A 88 8.51 -5.33 -17.14
N ASN A 89 8.91 -4.76 -16.00
CA ASN A 89 10.28 -4.37 -15.66
C ASN A 89 11.07 -5.45 -14.91
N LEU A 90 10.46 -6.60 -14.63
CA LEU A 90 11.16 -7.72 -14.01
C LEU A 90 12.07 -8.43 -15.03
N ASP A 91 13.14 -9.04 -14.51
CA ASP A 91 14.02 -9.88 -15.30
C ASP A 91 13.26 -11.05 -15.94
N LYS A 92 13.39 -11.22 -17.25
CA LYS A 92 12.65 -12.26 -17.99
C LYS A 92 12.90 -13.69 -17.49
N PRO A 93 14.15 -14.12 -17.20
CA PRO A 93 14.41 -15.40 -16.53
C PRO A 93 13.70 -15.56 -15.20
N ALA A 94 13.65 -14.51 -14.35
CA ALA A 94 12.96 -14.56 -13.07
C ALA A 94 11.44 -14.72 -13.25
N ILE A 95 10.83 -13.95 -14.16
CA ILE A 95 9.40 -14.10 -14.51
C ILE A 95 9.13 -15.52 -15.00
N GLN A 96 9.97 -16.06 -15.89
CA GLN A 96 9.78 -17.39 -16.43
C GLN A 96 9.86 -18.48 -15.34
N ALA A 97 10.82 -18.37 -14.43
CA ALA A 97 10.96 -19.31 -13.31
C ALA A 97 9.76 -19.25 -12.35
N ILE A 98 9.25 -18.06 -12.02
CA ILE A 98 8.03 -17.88 -11.22
C ILE A 98 6.82 -18.47 -11.97
N TYR A 99 6.69 -18.18 -13.26
CA TYR A 99 5.61 -18.71 -14.10
C TYR A 99 5.61 -20.24 -14.12
N GLU A 100 6.78 -20.85 -14.26
CA GLU A 100 6.93 -22.31 -14.22
C GLU A 100 6.53 -22.89 -12.86
N ALA A 101 6.95 -22.25 -11.76
CA ALA A 101 6.56 -22.67 -10.41
C ALA A 101 5.04 -22.55 -10.19
N LEU A 102 4.39 -21.54 -10.75
CA LEU A 102 2.94 -21.33 -10.69
C LEU A 102 2.16 -22.12 -11.75
N SER A 103 2.82 -22.76 -12.72
CA SER A 103 2.16 -23.43 -13.86
C SER A 103 1.00 -24.38 -13.48
N PRO A 104 1.06 -25.16 -12.38
CA PRO A 104 -0.08 -25.99 -11.98
C PRO A 104 -1.34 -25.16 -11.64
N LEU A 105 -1.17 -24.04 -10.94
CA LEU A 105 -2.25 -23.10 -10.61
C LEU A 105 -2.80 -22.42 -11.88
N LEU A 106 -1.92 -21.89 -12.73
CA LEU A 106 -2.32 -21.20 -13.98
C LEU A 106 -3.16 -22.13 -14.88
N LYS A 107 -2.72 -23.38 -15.07
CA LYS A 107 -3.47 -24.40 -15.84
C LYS A 107 -4.82 -24.74 -15.22
N LEU A 108 -4.90 -24.81 -13.89
CA LEU A 108 -6.17 -25.01 -13.19
C LEU A 108 -7.13 -23.85 -13.48
N ARG A 109 -6.68 -22.63 -13.33
CA ARG A 109 -7.47 -21.41 -13.54
C ARG A 109 -7.89 -21.24 -15.01
N GLU A 110 -7.00 -21.53 -15.94
CA GLU A 110 -7.34 -21.54 -17.37
C GLU A 110 -8.47 -22.52 -17.67
N LYS A 111 -8.38 -23.76 -17.18
CA LYS A 111 -9.45 -24.76 -17.34
C LYS A 111 -10.77 -24.30 -16.73
N GLN A 112 -10.75 -23.72 -15.54
CA GLN A 112 -11.93 -23.26 -14.82
C GLN A 112 -12.58 -22.02 -15.49
N ALA A 113 -11.78 -21.13 -16.07
CA ALA A 113 -12.26 -19.97 -16.80
C ALA A 113 -12.74 -20.29 -18.24
N GLY A 114 -12.71 -21.56 -18.62
CA GLY A 114 -13.18 -22.01 -19.95
C GLY A 114 -12.17 -21.85 -21.07
N GLY A 115 -10.87 -21.72 -20.73
CA GLY A 115 -9.78 -21.47 -21.68
C GLY A 115 -9.40 -19.99 -21.80
N ASN A 116 -8.40 -19.71 -22.63
CA ASN A 116 -7.97 -18.37 -22.95
C ASN A 116 -8.96 -17.64 -23.91
N LYS A 117 -8.64 -16.38 -24.23
CA LYS A 117 -9.49 -15.55 -25.09
C LYS A 117 -9.71 -16.14 -26.49
N ASP A 118 -8.66 -16.73 -27.05
CA ASP A 118 -8.71 -17.29 -28.42
C ASP A 118 -9.62 -18.53 -28.48
N ALA A 119 -9.74 -19.23 -27.36
CA ALA A 119 -10.69 -20.34 -27.18
C ALA A 119 -12.10 -19.89 -26.74
N GLY A 120 -12.36 -18.58 -26.67
CA GLY A 120 -13.63 -18.02 -26.20
C GLY A 120 -13.78 -18.05 -24.68
N GLY A 121 -12.72 -18.37 -23.93
CA GLY A 121 -12.71 -18.37 -22.48
C GLY A 121 -12.37 -17.01 -21.86
N ARG A 122 -12.41 -16.97 -20.51
CA ARG A 122 -12.18 -15.76 -19.71
C ARG A 122 -10.91 -15.83 -18.87
N TYR A 123 -9.94 -16.65 -19.28
CA TYR A 123 -8.59 -16.65 -18.72
C TYR A 123 -7.73 -15.60 -19.43
N ARG A 124 -6.95 -14.82 -18.66
CA ARG A 124 -6.04 -13.80 -19.20
C ARG A 124 -4.71 -13.83 -18.46
N GLU A 125 -3.63 -13.64 -19.21
CA GLU A 125 -2.29 -13.41 -18.68
C GLU A 125 -1.83 -12.02 -19.10
N PHE A 126 -1.61 -11.15 -18.13
CA PHE A 126 -1.05 -9.82 -18.36
C PHE A 126 0.46 -9.90 -18.21
N LEU A 127 1.13 -10.32 -19.29
CA LEU A 127 2.57 -10.56 -19.42
C LEU A 127 3.15 -9.73 -20.58
N GLY A 128 4.45 -9.47 -20.56
CA GLY A 128 5.15 -8.79 -21.63
C GLY A 128 4.54 -7.41 -21.96
N PRO A 129 4.03 -7.17 -23.19
CA PRO A 129 3.41 -5.89 -23.55
C PRO A 129 2.15 -5.56 -22.77
N ASP A 130 1.43 -6.59 -22.32
CA ASP A 130 0.16 -6.47 -21.57
C ASP A 130 0.37 -6.39 -20.05
N ALA A 131 1.58 -6.67 -19.55
CA ALA A 131 1.95 -6.60 -18.15
C ALA A 131 1.76 -5.19 -17.56
N TYR A 132 1.70 -5.10 -16.22
CA TYR A 132 1.75 -3.83 -15.52
C TYR A 132 3.02 -3.06 -15.87
N ARG A 133 2.90 -1.77 -16.14
CA ARG A 133 4.05 -0.88 -16.45
C ARG A 133 4.38 -0.03 -15.24
N GLN A 134 5.66 0.13 -14.95
CA GLN A 134 6.11 0.91 -13.81
C GLN A 134 5.50 2.32 -13.83
N GLY A 135 4.88 2.72 -12.71
CA GLY A 135 4.20 4.00 -12.56
C GLY A 135 2.82 4.09 -13.22
N GLU A 136 2.34 3.00 -13.85
CA GLU A 136 1.02 2.96 -14.48
C GLU A 136 -0.09 3.04 -13.41
N THR A 137 -1.07 3.92 -13.64
CA THR A 137 -2.26 3.97 -12.79
C THR A 137 -3.25 2.86 -13.18
N LYS A 138 -4.22 2.56 -12.29
CA LYS A 138 -5.36 1.70 -12.66
C LYS A 138 -6.02 2.16 -13.95
N GLN A 139 -6.21 3.47 -14.12
CA GLN A 139 -6.87 4.04 -15.31
C GLN A 139 -6.08 3.76 -16.58
N ASP A 140 -4.77 4.01 -16.56
CA ASP A 140 -3.91 3.78 -17.72
C ASP A 140 -3.90 2.30 -18.10
N PHE A 141 -3.79 1.42 -17.10
CA PHE A 141 -3.86 -0.03 -17.29
C PHE A 141 -5.19 -0.44 -17.94
N LEU A 142 -6.32 0.00 -17.38
CA LEU A 142 -7.64 -0.36 -17.90
C LEU A 142 -7.91 0.23 -19.29
N LEU A 143 -7.52 1.49 -19.55
CA LEU A 143 -7.66 2.11 -20.86
C LEU A 143 -6.86 1.39 -21.93
N ARG A 144 -5.63 0.97 -21.61
CA ARG A 144 -4.78 0.19 -22.50
C ARG A 144 -5.43 -1.16 -22.87
N HIS A 145 -6.17 -1.72 -21.93
CA HIS A 145 -6.96 -2.94 -22.13
C HIS A 145 -8.41 -2.67 -22.60
N LYS A 146 -8.73 -1.41 -23.01
CA LYS A 146 -10.03 -1.00 -23.56
C LYS A 146 -11.18 -1.12 -22.56
N VAL A 147 -10.90 -0.91 -21.30
CA VAL A 147 -11.91 -0.93 -20.22
C VAL A 147 -12.00 0.47 -19.59
N GLY A 148 -13.22 0.92 -19.42
CA GLY A 148 -13.55 2.16 -18.72
C GLY A 148 -14.14 1.91 -17.34
N PRO A 149 -14.53 3.00 -16.64
CA PRO A 149 -15.23 2.88 -15.36
C PRO A 149 -16.62 2.23 -15.55
N GLY A 150 -16.98 1.38 -14.60
CA GLY A 150 -18.28 0.70 -14.57
C GLY A 150 -18.17 -0.75 -14.07
N PRO A 151 -19.26 -1.52 -14.12
CA PRO A 151 -19.21 -2.94 -13.83
C PRO A 151 -18.22 -3.67 -14.74
N VAL A 152 -17.55 -4.68 -14.19
CA VAL A 152 -16.57 -5.45 -14.95
C VAL A 152 -17.25 -6.22 -16.07
N ASP A 153 -16.84 -5.96 -17.30
CA ASP A 153 -17.13 -6.84 -18.42
C ASP A 153 -16.13 -7.99 -18.47
N THR A 154 -16.55 -9.13 -17.95
CA THR A 154 -15.71 -10.32 -17.82
C THR A 154 -15.26 -10.93 -19.15
N ASP A 155 -15.84 -10.50 -20.27
CA ASP A 155 -15.41 -10.90 -21.62
C ASP A 155 -14.12 -10.12 -22.04
N VAL A 156 -13.87 -8.95 -21.44
CA VAL A 156 -12.73 -8.10 -21.74
C VAL A 156 -11.62 -8.30 -20.72
N ILE A 157 -11.90 -8.03 -19.42
CA ILE A 157 -10.98 -8.30 -18.29
C ILE A 157 -11.69 -9.20 -17.29
N PRO A 158 -11.02 -10.26 -16.81
CA PRO A 158 -11.55 -11.14 -15.75
C PRO A 158 -11.86 -10.36 -14.50
N TYR A 159 -12.88 -10.79 -13.75
CA TYR A 159 -13.25 -10.21 -12.48
C TYR A 159 -12.23 -10.56 -11.37
N TYR A 160 -11.73 -11.81 -11.31
CA TYR A 160 -10.68 -12.22 -10.39
C TYR A 160 -9.30 -11.95 -10.99
N LEU A 161 -8.47 -11.17 -10.29
CA LEU A 161 -7.14 -10.78 -10.74
C LEU A 161 -6.10 -11.10 -9.65
N LEU A 162 -5.12 -11.93 -10.00
CA LEU A 162 -3.98 -12.23 -9.14
C LEU A 162 -2.77 -11.39 -9.55
N ILE A 163 -2.29 -10.53 -8.67
CA ILE A 163 -1.01 -9.82 -8.83
C ILE A 163 0.12 -10.75 -8.36
N VAL A 164 1.10 -10.97 -9.23
CA VAL A 164 2.33 -11.71 -8.92
C VAL A 164 3.49 -10.73 -8.93
N GLY A 165 3.93 -10.31 -7.75
CA GLY A 165 5.01 -9.34 -7.59
C GLY A 165 4.94 -8.61 -6.26
N ASP A 166 6.12 -8.11 -5.86
CA ASP A 166 6.26 -7.30 -4.66
C ASP A 166 5.57 -5.94 -4.80
N PRO A 167 5.21 -5.28 -3.69
CA PRO A 167 4.51 -4.01 -3.75
C PRO A 167 5.41 -2.79 -4.06
N GLU A 168 6.73 -2.96 -4.18
CA GLU A 168 7.62 -1.93 -4.71
C GLU A 168 7.57 -1.92 -6.24
N THR A 169 7.47 -3.09 -6.84
CA THR A 169 7.36 -3.25 -8.30
C THR A 169 5.96 -2.94 -8.81
N ILE A 170 4.92 -3.48 -8.16
CA ILE A 170 3.50 -3.18 -8.44
C ILE A 170 2.90 -2.58 -7.16
N PRO A 171 2.78 -1.25 -7.04
CA PRO A 171 2.42 -0.59 -5.78
C PRO A 171 1.11 -1.06 -5.16
N PHE A 172 1.01 -1.04 -3.83
CA PHE A 172 -0.26 -1.26 -3.12
C PHE A 172 -1.37 -0.34 -3.62
N ARG A 173 -1.02 0.92 -3.96
CA ARG A 173 -1.99 1.88 -4.51
C ARG A 173 -2.66 1.37 -5.79
N PHE A 174 -1.92 0.73 -6.70
CA PHE A 174 -2.51 0.12 -7.89
C PHE A 174 -3.51 -0.97 -7.52
N GLN A 175 -3.17 -1.84 -6.56
CA GLN A 175 -4.06 -2.87 -6.04
C GLN A 175 -5.32 -2.27 -5.42
N TYR A 176 -5.22 -1.30 -4.50
CA TYR A 176 -6.36 -0.66 -3.86
C TYR A 176 -7.34 -0.03 -4.87
N GLN A 177 -6.80 0.65 -5.88
CA GLN A 177 -7.63 1.25 -6.92
C GLN A 177 -8.30 0.19 -7.79
N LEU A 178 -7.61 -0.91 -8.08
CA LEU A 178 -8.13 -2.01 -8.89
C LEU A 178 -9.23 -2.76 -8.13
N ASP A 179 -9.05 -3.00 -6.83
CA ASP A 179 -9.99 -3.68 -5.94
C ASP A 179 -11.38 -3.00 -5.86
N VAL A 180 -11.47 -1.72 -6.15
CA VAL A 180 -12.77 -1.01 -6.21
C VAL A 180 -13.70 -1.61 -7.28
N GLN A 181 -13.16 -2.25 -8.29
CA GLN A 181 -13.93 -2.74 -9.45
C GLN A 181 -13.79 -4.24 -9.67
N PHE A 182 -12.65 -4.81 -9.30
CA PHE A 182 -12.26 -6.21 -9.48
C PHE A 182 -12.06 -6.86 -8.11
N ALA A 183 -12.06 -8.17 -8.06
CA ALA A 183 -11.62 -8.92 -6.89
C ALA A 183 -10.13 -9.23 -7.07
N VAL A 184 -9.27 -8.56 -6.30
CA VAL A 184 -7.82 -8.63 -6.48
C VAL A 184 -7.16 -9.34 -5.29
N GLY A 185 -6.21 -10.21 -5.58
CA GLY A 185 -5.31 -10.77 -4.59
C GLY A 185 -3.87 -10.60 -5.03
N ARG A 186 -2.94 -10.80 -4.12
CA ARG A 186 -1.51 -10.68 -4.41
C ARG A 186 -0.74 -11.83 -3.80
N ILE A 187 0.24 -12.31 -4.54
CA ILE A 187 1.29 -13.18 -4.01
C ILE A 187 2.67 -12.62 -4.37
N TYR A 188 3.57 -12.76 -3.43
CA TYR A 188 5.00 -12.59 -3.60
C TYR A 188 5.71 -13.45 -2.56
N PHE A 189 6.75 -14.17 -2.98
CA PHE A 189 7.55 -15.04 -2.13
C PHE A 189 9.04 -14.85 -2.40
N GLU A 190 9.86 -15.22 -1.44
CA GLU A 190 11.31 -15.09 -1.54
C GLU A 190 11.97 -16.19 -2.38
N THR A 191 11.33 -17.36 -2.46
CA THR A 191 11.88 -18.55 -3.15
C THR A 191 10.89 -19.15 -4.15
N LEU A 192 11.40 -19.79 -5.19
CA LEU A 192 10.58 -20.54 -6.14
C LEU A 192 9.83 -21.70 -5.47
N GLY A 193 10.42 -22.29 -4.43
CA GLY A 193 9.77 -23.35 -3.64
C GLY A 193 8.49 -22.86 -2.97
N GLU A 194 8.45 -21.62 -2.47
CA GLU A 194 7.26 -21.02 -1.87
C GLU A 194 6.15 -20.77 -2.91
N TYR A 195 6.49 -20.33 -4.15
CA TYR A 195 5.53 -20.22 -5.25
C TYR A 195 4.94 -21.59 -5.63
N ALA A 196 5.78 -22.62 -5.74
CA ALA A 196 5.34 -23.97 -6.08
C ALA A 196 4.46 -24.58 -4.96
N ALA A 197 4.82 -24.39 -3.70
CA ALA A 197 4.05 -24.87 -2.55
C ALA A 197 2.66 -24.21 -2.49
N TYR A 198 2.59 -22.89 -2.76
CA TYR A 198 1.31 -22.19 -2.86
C TYR A 198 0.45 -22.72 -4.00
N ALA A 199 1.02 -22.84 -5.21
CA ALA A 199 0.31 -23.40 -6.36
C ALA A 199 -0.22 -24.82 -6.08
N GLN A 200 0.60 -25.67 -5.47
CA GLN A 200 0.21 -27.03 -5.07
C GLN A 200 -0.96 -27.01 -4.08
N SER A 201 -0.91 -26.13 -3.07
CA SER A 201 -1.96 -25.99 -2.05
C SER A 201 -3.29 -25.62 -2.70
N VAL A 202 -3.31 -24.63 -3.59
CA VAL A 202 -4.54 -24.23 -4.29
C VAL A 202 -5.06 -25.38 -5.17
N VAL A 203 -4.22 -26.00 -5.98
CA VAL A 203 -4.62 -27.11 -6.86
C VAL A 203 -5.15 -28.30 -6.07
N ALA A 204 -4.47 -28.67 -5.00
CA ALA A 204 -4.88 -29.79 -4.15
C ALA A 204 -6.20 -29.50 -3.42
N SER A 205 -6.43 -28.28 -2.96
CA SER A 205 -7.69 -27.91 -2.31
C SER A 205 -8.90 -28.09 -3.22
N GLU A 206 -8.72 -27.85 -4.52
CA GLU A 206 -9.79 -27.90 -5.53
C GLU A 206 -9.91 -29.27 -6.23
N SER A 207 -9.05 -30.22 -5.88
CA SER A 207 -9.09 -31.59 -6.42
C SER A 207 -10.14 -32.53 -5.77
N GLY A 208 -10.82 -32.04 -4.72
CA GLY A 208 -11.73 -32.83 -3.89
C GLY A 208 -11.04 -33.64 -2.77
N ALA A 209 -9.73 -33.53 -2.62
CA ALA A 209 -9.00 -34.14 -1.52
C ALA A 209 -9.24 -33.47 -0.17
N LEU A 210 -9.50 -32.17 -0.17
CA LEU A 210 -9.76 -31.33 0.99
C LEU A 210 -11.27 -31.24 1.29
N ALA A 211 -11.66 -31.47 2.53
CA ALA A 211 -13.01 -31.24 3.03
C ALA A 211 -12.91 -30.82 4.50
N LEU A 212 -12.96 -29.51 4.77
CA LEU A 212 -12.76 -28.97 6.10
C LEU A 212 -14.03 -29.05 6.96
N PRO A 213 -13.91 -29.28 8.28
CA PRO A 213 -15.06 -29.12 9.18
C PRO A 213 -15.51 -27.66 9.17
N ARG A 214 -16.82 -27.41 9.36
CA ARG A 214 -17.34 -26.03 9.57
C ARG A 214 -16.98 -25.54 10.96
N ARG A 215 -15.71 -25.26 11.13
CA ARG A 215 -15.13 -24.76 12.38
C ARG A 215 -14.43 -23.44 12.13
N ALA A 216 -14.85 -22.42 12.86
CA ALA A 216 -14.22 -21.09 12.90
C ALA A 216 -13.61 -20.87 14.28
N ALA A 217 -12.50 -20.14 14.34
CA ALA A 217 -11.94 -19.65 15.60
C ALA A 217 -11.85 -18.14 15.58
N ILE A 218 -12.28 -17.53 16.68
CA ILE A 218 -12.15 -16.09 16.94
C ILE A 218 -11.14 -15.91 18.07
N PHE A 219 -10.02 -15.29 17.75
CA PHE A 219 -8.91 -15.02 18.65
C PHE A 219 -8.78 -13.52 18.85
N ALA A 220 -8.88 -13.01 20.08
CA ALA A 220 -8.77 -11.57 20.33
C ALA A 220 -8.13 -11.29 21.68
N THR A 221 -7.10 -10.47 21.70
CA THR A 221 -6.41 -10.04 22.93
C THR A 221 -7.16 -8.90 23.62
N ALA A 222 -6.94 -8.77 24.94
CA ALA A 222 -7.35 -7.64 25.76
C ALA A 222 -6.27 -7.40 26.82
N ASN A 223 -5.13 -6.86 26.38
CA ASN A 223 -3.98 -6.70 27.23
C ASN A 223 -4.25 -5.64 28.32
N ASP A 224 -3.66 -5.83 29.49
CA ASP A 224 -3.87 -4.95 30.63
C ASP A 224 -3.42 -3.52 30.34
N GLY A 225 -4.24 -2.55 30.74
CA GLY A 225 -3.97 -1.13 30.46
C GLY A 225 -4.07 -0.70 29.01
N ASP A 226 -4.39 -1.62 28.08
CA ASP A 226 -4.47 -1.35 26.66
C ASP A 226 -5.92 -1.11 26.19
N ALA A 227 -6.24 0.15 25.90
CA ALA A 227 -7.55 0.55 25.44
C ALA A 227 -7.88 0.04 24.02
N ALA A 228 -6.87 -0.15 23.16
CA ALA A 228 -7.07 -0.52 21.76
C ALA A 228 -7.52 -1.98 21.62
N THR A 229 -6.82 -2.93 22.26
CA THR A 229 -7.21 -4.34 22.22
C THR A 229 -8.51 -4.59 22.96
N LYS A 230 -8.75 -3.89 24.08
CA LYS A 230 -10.03 -3.95 24.78
C LYS A 230 -11.19 -3.47 23.90
N LEU A 231 -11.01 -2.36 23.17
CA LEU A 231 -12.00 -1.84 22.25
C LEU A 231 -12.29 -2.86 21.12
N SER A 232 -11.27 -3.44 20.52
CA SER A 232 -11.44 -4.43 19.45
C SER A 232 -12.04 -5.74 19.95
N LEU A 233 -11.73 -6.16 21.19
CA LEU A 233 -12.40 -7.30 21.80
C LEU A 233 -13.89 -7.03 22.01
N ASP A 234 -14.26 -5.90 22.66
CA ASP A 234 -15.63 -5.65 23.10
C ASP A 234 -16.55 -5.21 21.94
N GLN A 235 -16.05 -4.44 20.97
CA GLN A 235 -16.86 -3.89 19.87
C GLN A 235 -16.72 -4.63 18.53
N LEU A 236 -15.74 -5.51 18.37
CA LEU A 236 -15.55 -6.27 17.15
C LEU A 236 -15.55 -7.78 17.40
N ALA A 237 -14.57 -8.33 18.11
CA ALA A 237 -14.37 -9.77 18.15
C ALA A 237 -15.50 -10.52 18.90
N ARG A 238 -15.93 -10.02 20.05
CA ARG A 238 -17.03 -10.62 20.81
C ARG A 238 -18.36 -10.57 20.05
N PRO A 239 -18.80 -9.42 19.48
CA PRO A 239 -19.99 -9.36 18.64
C PRO A 239 -19.92 -10.27 17.40
N LEU A 240 -18.73 -10.43 16.79
CA LEU A 240 -18.55 -11.35 15.67
C LEU A 240 -18.66 -12.81 16.09
N ALA A 241 -18.09 -13.18 17.24
CA ALA A 241 -18.18 -14.53 17.79
C ALA A 241 -19.62 -14.93 18.11
N GLU A 242 -20.35 -14.06 18.81
CA GLU A 242 -21.76 -14.26 19.16
C GLU A 242 -22.65 -14.35 17.91
N TRP A 243 -22.40 -13.50 16.93
CA TRP A 243 -23.12 -13.52 15.66
C TRP A 243 -22.82 -14.79 14.85
N ALA A 244 -21.56 -15.21 14.76
CA ALA A 244 -21.15 -16.38 13.99
C ALA A 244 -21.64 -17.70 14.62
N GLU A 245 -21.77 -17.76 15.94
CA GLU A 245 -22.29 -18.90 16.69
C GLU A 245 -23.81 -19.10 16.47
N ASN A 246 -24.54 -18.06 16.06
CA ASN A 246 -25.98 -18.16 15.84
C ASN A 246 -26.27 -19.07 14.62
N PRO A 247 -27.01 -20.19 14.79
CA PRO A 247 -27.31 -21.13 13.71
C PRO A 247 -28.04 -20.51 12.51
N ALA A 248 -28.71 -19.36 12.70
CA ALA A 248 -29.41 -18.66 11.64
C ALA A 248 -28.49 -17.80 10.75
N THR A 249 -27.22 -17.62 11.14
CA THR A 249 -26.27 -16.76 10.44
C THR A 249 -25.89 -17.30 9.05
N THR A 250 -25.71 -18.61 8.95
CA THR A 250 -25.34 -19.31 7.71
C THR A 250 -26.33 -20.44 7.41
N LYS A 251 -26.33 -20.92 6.17
CA LYS A 251 -27.22 -22.01 5.73
C LYS A 251 -27.02 -23.31 6.50
N LEU A 252 -25.78 -23.56 6.91
CA LEU A 252 -25.39 -24.74 7.70
C LEU A 252 -24.63 -24.25 8.95
N PRO A 253 -24.86 -24.90 10.12
CA PRO A 253 -24.29 -24.46 11.39
C PRO A 253 -22.76 -24.58 11.38
N TRP A 254 -22.11 -23.67 12.09
CA TRP A 254 -20.68 -23.66 12.34
C TRP A 254 -20.40 -23.85 13.82
N VAL A 255 -19.30 -24.54 14.11
CA VAL A 255 -18.70 -24.55 15.45
C VAL A 255 -17.77 -23.35 15.54
N VAL A 256 -17.99 -22.49 16.52
CA VAL A 256 -17.21 -21.26 16.72
C VAL A 256 -16.45 -21.37 18.04
N ASP A 257 -15.13 -21.53 17.95
CA ASP A 257 -14.26 -21.50 19.13
C ASP A 257 -13.89 -20.03 19.44
N LYS A 258 -13.98 -19.69 20.74
CA LYS A 258 -13.72 -18.33 21.21
C LYS A 258 -12.51 -18.33 22.13
N TYR A 259 -11.47 -17.62 21.74
CA TYR A 259 -10.26 -17.41 22.53
C TYR A 259 -10.09 -15.90 22.75
N LEU A 260 -10.71 -15.42 23.80
CA LEU A 260 -10.92 -14.00 24.05
C LEU A 260 -10.20 -13.58 25.35
N GLY A 261 -9.46 -12.47 25.30
CA GLY A 261 -8.70 -11.95 26.43
C GLY A 261 -7.66 -12.97 26.90
N GLU A 262 -7.69 -13.36 28.17
CA GLU A 262 -6.70 -14.24 28.80
C GLU A 262 -6.43 -15.55 28.05
N GLU A 263 -7.40 -16.04 27.27
CA GLU A 263 -7.25 -17.26 26.47
C GLU A 263 -6.48 -17.03 25.15
N ALA A 264 -6.29 -15.77 24.73
CA ALA A 264 -5.66 -15.41 23.46
C ALA A 264 -4.12 -15.39 23.55
N THR A 265 -3.54 -16.46 24.10
CA THR A 265 -2.10 -16.59 24.28
C THR A 265 -1.36 -17.01 23.01
N LYS A 266 -0.02 -16.80 22.97
CA LYS A 266 0.84 -17.29 21.89
C LYS A 266 0.73 -18.80 21.74
N ALA A 267 0.68 -19.56 22.84
CA ALA A 267 0.53 -21.01 22.82
C ALA A 267 -0.80 -21.42 22.14
N ARG A 268 -1.89 -20.72 22.41
CA ARG A 268 -3.17 -20.96 21.76
C ARG A 268 -3.10 -20.66 20.26
N LEU A 269 -2.52 -19.52 19.87
CA LEU A 269 -2.39 -19.14 18.47
C LEU A 269 -1.48 -20.13 17.70
N THR A 270 -0.43 -20.64 18.35
CA THR A 270 0.42 -21.72 17.80
C THR A 270 -0.40 -22.98 17.51
N GLY A 271 -1.32 -23.38 18.39
CA GLY A 271 -2.23 -24.48 18.13
C GLY A 271 -3.17 -24.22 16.94
N LEU A 272 -3.78 -23.01 16.88
CA LEU A 272 -4.69 -22.60 15.81
C LEU A 272 -4.01 -22.41 14.43
N LEU A 273 -2.73 -22.15 14.42
CA LEU A 273 -1.91 -22.11 13.20
C LEU A 273 -1.02 -23.35 13.07
N GLY A 274 -1.39 -24.43 13.74
CA GLY A 274 -0.73 -25.72 13.75
C GLY A 274 -1.74 -26.89 13.67
N ASP A 275 -1.75 -27.75 14.69
CA ASP A 275 -2.54 -29.00 14.71
C ASP A 275 -4.06 -28.76 14.89
N GLU A 276 -4.46 -27.64 15.46
CA GLU A 276 -5.85 -27.30 15.76
C GLU A 276 -6.47 -26.33 14.74
N ALA A 277 -5.85 -26.17 13.57
CA ALA A 277 -6.24 -25.16 12.60
C ALA A 277 -7.72 -25.29 12.18
N PRO A 278 -8.52 -24.20 12.30
CA PRO A 278 -9.92 -24.18 11.86
C PRO A 278 -10.00 -24.06 10.32
N ALA A 279 -11.20 -24.10 9.76
CA ALA A 279 -11.42 -23.73 8.38
C ALA A 279 -11.27 -22.21 8.20
N PHE A 280 -11.80 -21.42 9.14
CA PHE A 280 -11.69 -19.96 9.18
C PHE A 280 -11.13 -19.50 10.52
N LEU A 281 -10.09 -18.63 10.46
CA LEU A 281 -9.48 -18.00 11.63
C LEU A 281 -9.64 -16.48 11.54
N PHE A 282 -10.28 -15.88 12.54
CA PHE A 282 -10.27 -14.43 12.72
C PHE A 282 -9.38 -14.08 13.92
N THR A 283 -8.48 -13.10 13.75
CA THR A 283 -7.67 -12.58 14.86
C THR A 283 -7.84 -11.07 15.01
N ALA A 284 -7.89 -10.58 16.24
CA ALA A 284 -7.86 -9.17 16.59
C ALA A 284 -6.80 -8.92 17.67
N SER A 285 -5.74 -8.22 17.30
CA SER A 285 -4.60 -7.92 18.19
C SER A 285 -3.81 -6.74 17.67
N HIS A 286 -2.79 -6.30 18.41
CA HIS A 286 -1.77 -5.45 17.82
C HIS A 286 -0.96 -6.21 16.77
N GLY A 287 -0.51 -5.48 15.72
CA GLY A 287 0.57 -5.91 14.85
C GLY A 287 1.90 -5.31 15.31
N MET A 288 2.95 -6.10 15.30
CA MET A 288 4.29 -5.64 15.63
C MET A 288 4.77 -4.61 14.60
N MET A 289 5.42 -3.55 15.08
CA MET A 289 6.05 -2.54 14.24
C MET A 289 7.53 -2.38 14.63
N TYR A 290 8.37 -2.21 13.63
CA TYR A 290 9.78 -1.92 13.79
C TYR A 290 10.13 -0.66 13.01
N ASP A 291 11.15 0.07 13.46
CA ASP A 291 11.64 1.26 12.77
C ASP A 291 12.23 0.89 11.40
N SER A 292 12.17 1.83 10.47
CA SER A 292 12.72 1.62 9.11
C SER A 292 14.20 1.24 9.17
N GLY A 293 14.53 0.08 8.60
CA GLY A 293 15.89 -0.45 8.60
C GLY A 293 16.28 -1.30 9.83
N ASP A 294 15.37 -1.53 10.79
CA ASP A 294 15.58 -2.54 11.84
C ASP A 294 15.70 -3.93 11.17
N PRO A 295 16.74 -4.73 11.49
CA PRO A 295 16.96 -6.03 10.84
C PRO A 295 15.84 -7.04 11.05
N ARG A 296 14.98 -6.84 12.06
CA ARG A 296 13.80 -7.69 12.33
C ARG A 296 12.59 -7.30 11.48
N GLN A 297 12.60 -6.09 10.87
CA GLN A 297 11.42 -5.52 10.23
C GLN A 297 10.82 -6.44 9.17
N PHE A 298 11.60 -6.91 8.21
CA PHE A 298 11.07 -7.78 7.13
C PHE A 298 10.52 -9.12 7.64
N ALA A 299 11.11 -9.67 8.70
CA ALA A 299 10.72 -10.98 9.24
C ALA A 299 9.51 -10.90 10.19
N GLN A 300 9.40 -9.82 10.96
CA GLN A 300 8.51 -9.76 12.12
C GLN A 300 7.48 -8.63 12.07
N GLN A 301 7.57 -7.70 11.12
CA GLN A 301 6.55 -6.65 10.98
C GLN A 301 5.18 -7.27 10.68
N GLY A 302 4.14 -6.84 11.40
CA GLY A 302 2.81 -7.41 11.31
C GLY A 302 2.63 -8.72 12.05
N ALA A 303 3.63 -9.20 12.79
CA ALA A 303 3.46 -10.33 13.71
C ALA A 303 2.37 -10.01 14.75
N LEU A 304 1.57 -11.03 15.11
CA LEU A 304 0.39 -10.86 15.94
C LEU A 304 0.78 -10.86 17.41
N LEU A 305 0.62 -9.73 18.10
CA LEU A 305 0.87 -9.63 19.53
C LEU A 305 -0.20 -10.41 20.31
N CYS A 306 0.22 -11.25 21.26
CA CYS A 306 -0.63 -12.14 22.01
C CYS A 306 -0.91 -11.60 23.41
N GLN A 307 -1.81 -12.27 24.16
CA GLN A 307 -2.15 -11.90 25.53
C GLN A 307 -0.96 -12.01 26.49
N ASP A 308 0.08 -12.75 26.12
CA ASP A 308 1.34 -12.87 26.89
C ASP A 308 2.08 -11.54 27.08
N TRP A 309 1.77 -10.53 26.26
CA TRP A 309 2.29 -9.17 26.45
C TRP A 309 1.57 -8.48 27.62
N PRO A 310 2.30 -7.99 28.64
CA PRO A 310 1.67 -7.47 29.86
C PRO A 310 1.04 -6.08 29.73
N GLY A 311 1.05 -5.50 28.53
CA GLY A 311 0.47 -4.19 28.29
C GLY A 311 1.47 -3.06 28.08
N PRO A 312 0.99 -1.83 27.85
CA PRO A 312 1.80 -0.68 27.44
C PRO A 312 2.76 -0.14 28.51
N GLU A 313 2.62 -0.60 29.74
CA GLU A 313 3.57 -0.29 30.82
C GLU A 313 4.88 -1.11 30.72
N PHE A 314 4.91 -2.13 29.85
CA PHE A 314 6.11 -2.90 29.57
C PHE A 314 7.18 -2.02 28.92
N GLU A 315 8.40 -2.08 29.43
CA GLU A 315 9.53 -1.34 28.89
C GLU A 315 10.61 -2.27 28.36
N GLY A 316 11.16 -1.92 27.21
CA GLY A 316 12.25 -2.64 26.56
C GLY A 316 11.81 -3.41 25.30
N PRO A 317 12.77 -4.09 24.66
CA PRO A 317 12.50 -4.87 23.44
C PRO A 317 11.46 -5.96 23.71
N THR A 318 10.44 -6.03 22.87
CA THR A 318 9.38 -7.04 22.97
C THR A 318 9.97 -8.44 22.70
N PRO A 319 9.92 -9.37 23.66
CA PRO A 319 10.42 -10.73 23.46
C PRO A 319 9.56 -11.51 22.46
N ASN A 320 10.17 -12.44 21.72
CA ASN A 320 9.46 -13.31 20.79
C ASN A 320 8.36 -14.15 21.47
N SER A 321 8.43 -14.36 22.79
CA SER A 321 7.37 -15.05 23.54
C SER A 321 6.03 -14.32 23.57
N PHE A 322 6.00 -13.02 23.27
CA PHE A 322 4.78 -12.21 23.34
C PHE A 322 4.01 -12.11 22.03
N PHE A 323 4.59 -12.49 20.90
CA PHE A 323 3.95 -12.38 19.60
C PHE A 323 4.18 -13.62 18.73
N PHE A 324 3.34 -13.80 17.72
CA PHE A 324 3.43 -14.88 16.74
C PHE A 324 3.83 -14.30 15.38
N ALA A 325 5.02 -14.68 14.90
CA ALA A 325 5.60 -14.25 13.63
C ALA A 325 5.63 -15.39 12.59
N GLY A 326 6.11 -15.08 11.38
CA GLY A 326 6.27 -16.08 10.32
C GLY A 326 7.18 -17.26 10.70
N ASP A 327 8.20 -17.00 11.50
CA ASP A 327 9.15 -18.05 11.96
C ASP A 327 8.57 -18.95 13.07
N ASP A 328 7.44 -18.60 13.66
CA ASP A 328 6.74 -19.44 14.63
C ASP A 328 5.82 -20.47 13.94
N VAL A 329 5.60 -20.38 12.61
CA VAL A 329 4.84 -21.37 11.86
C VAL A 329 5.64 -22.68 11.83
N ALA A 330 5.14 -23.70 12.51
CA ALA A 330 5.84 -24.97 12.63
C ALA A 330 5.95 -25.68 11.26
N ALA A 331 7.08 -26.32 10.98
CA ALA A 331 7.32 -27.02 9.74
C ALA A 331 6.33 -28.18 9.45
N ASP A 332 5.64 -28.66 10.48
CA ASP A 332 4.63 -29.70 10.42
C ASP A 332 3.20 -29.18 10.63
N ALA A 333 2.99 -27.86 10.60
CA ALA A 333 1.70 -27.23 10.78
C ALA A 333 0.64 -27.80 9.81
N LYS A 334 -0.58 -28.07 10.32
CA LYS A 334 -1.69 -28.64 9.56
C LYS A 334 -2.71 -27.58 9.16
N ILE A 335 -2.24 -26.52 8.51
CA ILE A 335 -3.04 -25.33 8.14
C ILE A 335 -3.63 -25.41 6.73
N PHE A 336 -3.44 -26.52 6.03
CA PHE A 336 -3.90 -26.67 4.66
C PHE A 336 -5.40 -26.37 4.50
N GLY A 337 -5.70 -25.41 3.62
CA GLY A 337 -7.06 -25.04 3.30
C GLY A 337 -7.68 -23.95 4.19
N THR A 338 -7.03 -23.57 5.29
CA THR A 338 -7.49 -22.45 6.14
C THR A 338 -7.53 -21.14 5.35
N ILE A 339 -8.53 -20.30 5.64
CA ILE A 339 -8.51 -18.87 5.31
C ILE A 339 -8.44 -18.09 6.63
N ALA A 340 -7.50 -17.16 6.73
CA ALA A 340 -7.35 -16.31 7.91
C ALA A 340 -7.70 -14.85 7.60
N MET A 341 -8.23 -14.14 8.61
CA MET A 341 -8.45 -12.71 8.57
C MET A 341 -7.86 -12.06 9.82
N HIS A 342 -6.87 -11.19 9.64
CA HIS A 342 -6.15 -10.54 10.72
C HIS A 342 -6.55 -9.05 10.82
N PHE A 343 -7.24 -8.69 11.90
CA PHE A 343 -7.39 -7.30 12.31
C PHE A 343 -6.17 -6.93 13.17
N ALA A 344 -5.11 -6.50 12.48
CA ALA A 344 -3.85 -6.11 13.08
C ALA A 344 -3.10 -5.16 12.13
N CYS A 345 -2.35 -4.20 12.68
CA CYS A 345 -1.47 -3.35 11.87
C CYS A 345 -0.48 -4.22 11.09
N PHE A 346 -0.22 -3.85 9.84
CA PHE A 346 0.75 -4.54 8.96
C PHE A 346 0.45 -6.02 8.70
N GLY A 347 -0.73 -6.51 9.03
CA GLY A 347 -1.10 -7.91 8.89
C GLY A 347 -1.08 -8.46 7.45
N ALA A 348 -1.13 -7.60 6.43
CA ALA A 348 -0.90 -7.95 5.03
C ALA A 348 0.42 -7.42 4.48
N GLY A 349 0.88 -6.27 4.96
CA GLY A 349 2.11 -5.66 4.46
C GLY A 349 2.38 -4.26 5.00
N THR A 350 3.49 -3.70 4.56
CA THR A 350 4.00 -2.40 4.99
C THR A 350 4.29 -1.55 3.76
N PRO A 351 3.78 -0.31 3.67
CA PRO A 351 4.15 0.63 2.61
C PRO A 351 5.53 1.26 2.92
N HIS A 352 6.22 1.76 1.89
CA HIS A 352 7.45 2.52 2.08
C HIS A 352 7.20 3.78 2.92
N PHE A 353 6.17 4.55 2.58
CA PHE A 353 5.79 5.77 3.30
C PHE A 353 4.41 5.62 3.93
N SER A 354 4.23 6.25 5.10
CA SER A 354 2.95 6.24 5.78
C SER A 354 1.91 7.10 5.06
N ASP A 355 0.73 6.55 4.88
CA ASP A 355 -0.45 7.27 4.41
C ASP A 355 -1.04 8.24 5.47
N PHE A 356 -0.58 8.12 6.72
CA PHE A 356 -1.03 8.94 7.86
C PHE A 356 0.02 9.95 8.32
N SER A 357 0.95 10.31 7.45
CA SER A 357 1.99 11.30 7.75
C SER A 357 1.59 12.72 7.35
N PRO A 358 2.12 13.75 8.04
CA PRO A 358 1.94 15.14 7.64
C PRO A 358 2.41 15.39 6.21
N PRO A 359 1.87 16.41 5.54
CA PRO A 359 2.39 16.85 4.24
C PRO A 359 3.85 17.31 4.37
N GLY A 360 4.65 17.00 3.38
CA GLY A 360 6.05 17.37 3.29
C GLY A 360 6.96 16.19 3.04
N GLN A 361 7.58 15.66 4.06
CA GLN A 361 8.39 14.45 3.98
C GLN A 361 7.82 13.41 4.94
N PRO A 362 6.97 12.48 4.47
CA PRO A 362 6.52 11.40 5.32
C PRO A 362 7.75 10.58 5.76
N PRO A 363 7.89 10.27 7.06
CA PRO A 363 8.93 9.37 7.50
C PRO A 363 8.79 8.03 6.79
N ALA A 364 9.90 7.45 6.33
CA ALA A 364 9.88 6.13 5.76
C ALA A 364 9.46 5.11 6.84
N MET A 365 8.38 4.40 6.58
CA MET A 365 7.90 3.30 7.42
C MET A 365 8.82 2.09 7.31
N ALA A 366 9.39 1.90 6.12
CA ALA A 366 10.32 0.83 5.79
C ALA A 366 11.26 1.30 4.68
N PRO A 367 12.41 0.62 4.46
CA PRO A 367 13.29 0.94 3.34
C PRO A 367 12.62 0.80 1.97
N MET A 368 11.58 -0.05 1.89
CA MET A 368 10.77 -0.32 0.70
C MET A 368 9.42 -0.91 1.10
N SER A 369 8.43 -0.86 0.20
CA SER A 369 7.16 -1.55 0.42
C SER A 369 7.32 -3.06 0.37
N PHE A 370 6.67 -3.82 1.28
CA PHE A 370 6.77 -5.29 1.29
C PHE A 370 5.50 -5.97 1.84
N LEU A 371 5.30 -7.24 1.48
CA LEU A 371 4.25 -8.09 2.07
C LEU A 371 4.69 -8.62 3.44
N GLY A 372 3.75 -8.74 4.37
CA GLY A 372 4.00 -9.33 5.68
C GLY A 372 4.53 -10.78 5.58
N ARG A 373 5.56 -11.09 6.36
CA ARG A 373 6.18 -12.43 6.31
C ARG A 373 5.26 -13.52 6.86
N LEU A 374 4.48 -13.23 7.88
CA LEU A 374 3.52 -14.20 8.45
C LEU A 374 2.51 -14.70 7.41
N PRO A 375 1.75 -13.85 6.68
CA PRO A 375 0.86 -14.34 5.64
C PRO A 375 1.58 -15.12 4.53
N GLN A 376 2.79 -14.71 4.13
CA GLN A 376 3.58 -15.47 3.14
C GLN A 376 3.88 -16.90 3.64
N LYS A 377 4.36 -17.04 4.87
CA LYS A 377 4.67 -18.36 5.49
C LYS A 377 3.44 -19.23 5.64
N LEU A 378 2.29 -18.64 5.98
CA LEU A 378 1.04 -19.36 6.10
C LEU A 378 0.57 -19.93 4.75
N ILE A 379 0.56 -19.11 3.68
CA ILE A 379 0.02 -19.58 2.39
C ILE A 379 1.01 -20.45 1.61
N ALA A 380 2.32 -20.26 1.79
CA ALA A 380 3.36 -21.05 1.12
C ALA A 380 3.88 -22.23 1.94
N HIS A 381 3.12 -22.69 2.96
CA HIS A 381 3.57 -23.80 3.81
C HIS A 381 3.81 -25.08 2.99
N PRO A 382 4.99 -25.73 3.09
CA PRO A 382 5.41 -26.79 2.16
C PRO A 382 4.60 -28.08 2.26
N ARG A 383 3.87 -28.28 3.36
CA ARG A 383 3.02 -29.46 3.60
C ARG A 383 1.52 -29.17 3.40
N GLY A 384 1.21 -28.10 2.67
CA GLY A 384 -0.12 -27.58 2.42
C GLY A 384 -0.38 -26.32 3.25
N GLY A 385 -0.47 -25.17 2.57
CA GLY A 385 -0.65 -23.87 3.18
C GLY A 385 -2.12 -23.46 3.35
N ALA A 386 -2.33 -22.39 4.09
CA ALA A 386 -3.55 -21.62 4.04
C ALA A 386 -3.82 -21.16 2.60
N LEU A 387 -5.07 -20.97 2.22
CA LEU A 387 -5.41 -20.58 0.85
C LEU A 387 -5.29 -19.06 0.65
N ALA A 388 -5.63 -18.30 1.67
CA ALA A 388 -5.49 -16.85 1.67
C ALA A 388 -5.44 -16.27 3.08
N VAL A 389 -4.85 -15.10 3.19
CA VAL A 389 -4.90 -14.26 4.38
C VAL A 389 -5.46 -12.90 3.99
N ILE A 390 -6.52 -12.45 4.67
CA ILE A 390 -7.00 -11.08 4.61
C ILE A 390 -6.31 -10.33 5.75
N GLY A 391 -5.66 -9.20 5.45
CA GLY A 391 -4.99 -8.39 6.45
C GLY A 391 -4.96 -6.93 6.05
N HIS A 392 -4.48 -6.11 6.95
CA HIS A 392 -4.37 -4.67 6.75
C HIS A 392 -2.96 -4.30 6.28
N VAL A 393 -2.86 -3.49 5.25
CA VAL A 393 -1.61 -2.83 4.86
C VAL A 393 -1.49 -1.55 5.68
N GLU A 394 -0.36 -1.38 6.36
CA GLU A 394 -0.14 -0.31 7.32
C GLU A 394 -0.98 -0.46 8.60
N ARG A 395 -1.44 0.63 9.20
CA ARG A 395 -2.09 0.67 10.52
C ARG A 395 -3.58 0.41 10.42
N ALA A 396 -4.09 -0.55 11.19
CA ALA A 396 -5.51 -0.81 11.35
C ALA A 396 -6.09 0.05 12.48
N TRP A 397 -7.23 0.67 12.24
CA TRP A 397 -7.82 1.64 13.14
C TRP A 397 -9.16 1.19 13.72
N GLY A 398 -9.51 1.70 14.92
CA GLY A 398 -10.81 1.44 15.51
C GLY A 398 -12.00 1.91 14.66
N CYS A 399 -11.81 2.91 13.80
CA CYS A 399 -12.82 3.35 12.85
C CYS A 399 -13.23 2.29 11.81
N SER A 400 -12.48 1.19 11.68
CA SER A 400 -12.91 0.02 10.89
C SER A 400 -14.25 -0.57 11.38
N PHE A 401 -14.53 -0.50 12.68
CA PHE A 401 -15.68 -1.14 13.31
C PHE A 401 -16.42 -0.27 14.33
N SER A 402 -15.95 0.96 14.58
CA SER A 402 -16.61 1.90 15.49
C SER A 402 -16.70 3.27 14.82
N TRP A 403 -17.87 3.92 14.87
CA TRP A 403 -18.10 5.17 14.17
C TRP A 403 -18.80 6.17 15.08
N ASP A 404 -18.03 7.12 15.62
CA ASP A 404 -18.53 8.23 16.46
C ASP A 404 -19.70 7.80 17.41
N ASP A 405 -20.78 8.57 17.47
CA ASP A 405 -21.96 8.30 18.27
C ASP A 405 -22.81 7.10 17.74
N ALA A 406 -22.52 6.59 16.53
CA ALA A 406 -23.20 5.42 15.98
C ALA A 406 -22.72 4.09 16.61
N GLY A 407 -21.61 4.11 17.33
CA GLY A 407 -21.07 2.96 18.06
C GLY A 407 -20.53 1.86 17.13
N SER A 408 -20.74 0.60 17.52
CA SER A 408 -20.19 -0.57 16.79
C SER A 408 -20.80 -0.73 15.39
N GLN A 409 -19.94 -0.80 14.37
CA GLN A 409 -20.28 -0.90 12.93
C GLN A 409 -19.62 -2.16 12.34
N THR A 410 -20.10 -3.34 12.72
CA THR A 410 -19.48 -4.63 12.37
C THR A 410 -20.03 -5.27 11.10
N GLU A 411 -20.99 -4.64 10.40
CA GLU A 411 -21.68 -5.28 9.27
C GLU A 411 -20.77 -5.60 8.08
N VAL A 412 -19.72 -4.80 7.86
CA VAL A 412 -18.71 -5.09 6.81
C VAL A 412 -17.98 -6.40 7.13
N PHE A 413 -17.53 -6.57 8.38
CA PHE A 413 -16.89 -7.80 8.85
C PHE A 413 -17.84 -9.00 8.79
N LYS A 414 -19.07 -8.86 9.32
CA LYS A 414 -20.08 -9.92 9.31
C LYS A 414 -20.40 -10.37 7.89
N SER A 415 -20.60 -9.44 6.97
CA SER A 415 -20.90 -9.74 5.58
C SER A 415 -19.75 -10.47 4.89
N THR A 416 -18.51 -10.00 5.08
CA THR A 416 -17.30 -10.66 4.57
C THR A 416 -17.15 -12.07 5.13
N ILE A 417 -17.24 -12.24 6.45
CA ILE A 417 -17.12 -13.54 7.11
C ILE A 417 -18.24 -14.49 6.66
N LYS A 418 -19.48 -13.99 6.54
CA LYS A 418 -20.60 -14.80 6.04
C LYS A 418 -20.35 -15.34 4.64
N TYR A 419 -19.85 -14.51 3.73
CA TYR A 419 -19.50 -14.95 2.37
C TYR A 419 -18.43 -16.02 2.40
N LEU A 420 -17.38 -15.87 3.22
CA LEU A 420 -16.35 -16.90 3.39
C LEU A 420 -16.96 -18.19 3.94
N MET A 421 -17.77 -18.13 5.00
CA MET A 421 -18.44 -19.27 5.63
C MET A 421 -19.43 -19.99 4.67
N GLU A 422 -20.00 -19.27 3.71
CA GLU A 422 -20.87 -19.82 2.66
C GLU A 422 -20.10 -20.30 1.41
N GLY A 423 -18.75 -20.29 1.44
CA GLY A 423 -17.87 -20.78 0.39
C GLY A 423 -17.85 -19.89 -0.86
N TYR A 424 -18.00 -18.57 -0.68
CA TYR A 424 -17.69 -17.61 -1.75
C TYR A 424 -16.18 -17.42 -1.84
N PRO A 425 -15.66 -17.09 -3.05
CA PRO A 425 -14.25 -16.75 -3.22
C PRO A 425 -13.84 -15.56 -2.36
N VAL A 426 -12.60 -15.61 -1.84
CA VAL A 426 -12.09 -14.62 -0.87
C VAL A 426 -12.10 -13.20 -1.41
N GLY A 427 -11.76 -13.00 -2.69
CA GLY A 427 -11.79 -11.67 -3.30
C GLY A 427 -13.20 -11.09 -3.40
N SER A 428 -14.21 -11.93 -3.70
CA SER A 428 -15.61 -11.46 -3.71
C SER A 428 -16.15 -11.20 -2.30
N ALA A 429 -15.63 -11.89 -1.29
CA ALA A 429 -15.98 -11.60 0.09
C ALA A 429 -15.42 -10.24 0.57
N LEU A 430 -14.28 -9.79 0.04
CA LEU A 430 -13.69 -8.49 0.39
C LEU A 430 -14.43 -7.29 -0.23
N GLU A 431 -15.34 -7.50 -1.19
CA GLU A 431 -16.12 -6.40 -1.81
C GLU A 431 -16.88 -5.53 -0.79
N PHE A 432 -17.23 -6.06 0.37
CA PHE A 432 -17.88 -5.26 1.41
C PHE A 432 -16.95 -4.18 1.97
N PHE A 433 -15.64 -4.48 2.13
CA PHE A 433 -14.64 -3.49 2.49
C PHE A 433 -14.40 -2.49 1.36
N ASN A 434 -14.32 -2.97 0.11
CA ASN A 434 -14.16 -2.12 -1.06
C ASN A 434 -15.36 -1.19 -1.28
N GLY A 435 -16.58 -1.68 -0.99
CA GLY A 435 -17.81 -0.88 -0.98
C GLY A 435 -17.76 0.23 0.07
N ARG A 436 -17.34 -0.09 1.31
CA ARG A 436 -17.14 0.90 2.37
C ARG A 436 -16.06 1.93 2.00
N TYR A 437 -14.94 1.49 1.44
CA TYR A 437 -13.91 2.41 0.92
C TYR A 437 -14.47 3.36 -0.14
N ALA A 438 -15.27 2.85 -1.07
CA ALA A 438 -15.89 3.67 -2.12
C ALA A 438 -16.88 4.69 -1.55
N GLU A 439 -17.69 4.32 -0.54
CA GLU A 439 -18.62 5.20 0.16
C GLU A 439 -17.86 6.33 0.89
N LEU A 440 -16.88 5.98 1.73
CA LEU A 440 -16.05 6.93 2.46
C LEU A 440 -15.30 7.88 1.52
N SER A 441 -14.81 7.38 0.37
CA SER A 441 -14.17 8.22 -0.65
C SER A 441 -15.14 9.23 -1.28
N SER A 442 -16.41 8.84 -1.46
CA SER A 442 -17.44 9.75 -1.95
C SER A 442 -17.75 10.86 -0.96
N ASP A 443 -17.89 10.52 0.33
CA ASP A 443 -18.19 11.47 1.39
C ASP A 443 -17.03 12.42 1.64
N LEU A 444 -15.81 11.89 1.71
CA LEU A 444 -14.58 12.69 1.80
C LEU A 444 -14.45 13.65 0.61
N SER A 445 -14.73 13.18 -0.61
CA SER A 445 -14.71 14.03 -1.81
C SER A 445 -15.72 15.17 -1.74
N SER A 446 -16.92 14.91 -1.20
CA SER A 446 -17.93 15.94 -1.02
C SER A 446 -17.47 17.02 -0.02
N GLN A 447 -16.86 16.60 1.10
CA GLN A 447 -16.32 17.55 2.09
C GLN A 447 -15.16 18.38 1.52
N ILE A 448 -14.28 17.77 0.73
CA ILE A 448 -13.19 18.50 0.04
C ILE A 448 -13.76 19.50 -0.97
N GLU A 449 -14.81 19.16 -1.71
CA GLU A 449 -15.50 20.12 -2.61
C GLU A 449 -16.06 21.31 -1.83
N GLU A 450 -16.64 21.12 -0.64
CA GLU A 450 -17.12 22.21 0.20
C GLU A 450 -15.97 23.14 0.66
N VAL A 451 -14.84 22.55 1.10
CA VAL A 451 -13.61 23.31 1.44
C VAL A 451 -13.12 24.13 0.24
N ASN A 452 -13.01 23.50 -0.94
CA ASN A 452 -12.55 24.17 -2.17
C ASN A 452 -13.50 25.29 -2.63
N ASN A 453 -14.77 25.23 -2.25
CA ASN A 453 -15.76 26.29 -2.50
C ASN A 453 -15.78 27.37 -1.42
N GLY A 454 -14.85 27.33 -0.47
CA GLY A 454 -14.73 28.32 0.63
C GLY A 454 -15.84 28.21 1.67
N ARG A 455 -16.50 27.04 1.77
CA ARG A 455 -17.50 26.79 2.81
C ARG A 455 -16.83 26.25 4.07
N ASP A 456 -17.39 26.61 5.22
CA ASP A 456 -16.98 26.07 6.50
C ASP A 456 -17.36 24.58 6.57
N VAL A 457 -16.37 23.72 6.78
CA VAL A 457 -16.52 22.29 6.96
C VAL A 457 -16.05 21.93 8.36
N ASP A 458 -16.76 21.03 9.04
CA ASP A 458 -16.31 20.52 10.32
C ASP A 458 -14.98 19.75 10.14
N PRO A 459 -13.86 20.28 10.69
CA PRO A 459 -12.55 19.67 10.52
C PRO A 459 -12.44 18.31 11.21
N TYR A 460 -13.28 18.00 12.20
CA TYR A 460 -13.31 16.69 12.85
C TYR A 460 -13.97 15.65 11.95
N LEU A 461 -15.12 16.01 11.33
CA LEU A 461 -15.75 15.16 10.33
C LEU A 461 -14.80 14.85 9.15
N LEU A 462 -14.12 15.89 8.64
CA LEU A 462 -13.15 15.71 7.56
C LEU A 462 -12.00 14.79 7.97
N SER A 463 -11.47 14.95 9.18
CA SER A 463 -10.40 14.09 9.72
C SER A 463 -10.86 12.65 9.91
N SER A 464 -12.07 12.44 10.44
CA SER A 464 -12.66 11.11 10.61
C SER A 464 -12.86 10.42 9.26
N LEU A 465 -13.42 11.11 8.28
CA LEU A 465 -13.62 10.59 6.92
C LEU A 465 -12.28 10.24 6.23
N TRP A 466 -11.27 11.10 6.37
CA TRP A 466 -9.95 10.86 5.80
C TRP A 466 -9.27 9.64 6.42
N THR A 467 -9.31 9.51 7.75
CA THR A 467 -8.73 8.38 8.48
C THR A 467 -9.44 7.09 8.10
N ALA A 468 -10.77 7.09 8.14
CA ALA A 468 -11.57 5.91 7.81
C ALA A 468 -11.45 5.52 6.32
N ASN A 469 -11.26 6.47 5.41
CA ASN A 469 -11.02 6.21 4.00
C ASN A 469 -9.69 5.50 3.78
N ASN A 470 -8.61 5.98 4.41
CA ASN A 470 -7.30 5.37 4.34
C ASN A 470 -7.27 3.98 5.00
N ASP A 471 -7.97 3.80 6.12
CA ASP A 471 -8.15 2.51 6.76
C ASP A 471 -8.91 1.52 5.87
N ALA A 472 -10.07 1.91 5.35
CA ALA A 472 -10.92 1.02 4.57
C ALA A 472 -10.26 0.48 3.29
N ARG A 473 -9.41 1.28 2.62
CA ARG A 473 -8.70 0.85 1.41
C ARG A 473 -7.59 -0.16 1.67
N SER A 474 -7.10 -0.23 2.90
CA SER A 474 -5.88 -0.97 3.24
C SER A 474 -6.12 -2.46 3.54
N TYR A 475 -7.37 -2.92 3.54
CA TYR A 475 -7.66 -4.36 3.59
C TYR A 475 -7.33 -5.03 2.26
N SER A 476 -6.48 -6.06 2.31
CA SER A 476 -5.95 -6.73 1.13
C SER A 476 -5.94 -8.24 1.27
N VAL A 477 -6.12 -8.95 0.16
CA VAL A 477 -5.97 -10.41 0.08
C VAL A 477 -4.53 -10.75 -0.28
N VAL A 478 -3.84 -11.46 0.61
CA VAL A 478 -2.60 -12.18 0.30
C VAL A 478 -2.97 -13.60 -0.09
N GLY A 479 -2.87 -13.91 -1.38
CA GLY A 479 -3.33 -15.15 -1.98
C GLY A 479 -4.10 -14.93 -3.29
N ASP A 480 -4.53 -16.02 -3.93
CA ASP A 480 -5.37 -16.00 -5.12
C ASP A 480 -6.81 -15.57 -4.74
N PRO A 481 -7.38 -14.51 -5.34
CA PRO A 481 -8.70 -14.02 -4.96
C PRO A 481 -9.85 -14.98 -5.29
N ALA A 482 -9.61 -16.01 -6.10
CA ALA A 482 -10.61 -17.01 -6.47
C ALA A 482 -10.66 -18.22 -5.51
N VAL A 483 -9.75 -18.33 -4.53
CA VAL A 483 -9.80 -19.42 -3.55
C VAL A 483 -10.97 -19.25 -2.59
N ARG A 484 -11.46 -20.37 -2.09
CA ARG A 484 -12.59 -20.44 -1.16
C ARG A 484 -12.43 -21.56 -0.16
N LEU A 485 -13.21 -21.55 0.90
CA LEU A 485 -13.28 -22.66 1.84
C LEU A 485 -13.91 -23.90 1.18
N TRP A 486 -13.22 -25.00 1.25
CA TRP A 486 -13.72 -26.32 0.82
C TRP A 486 -14.19 -27.09 2.03
N LEU A 487 -15.52 -27.04 2.28
CA LEU A 487 -16.15 -27.54 3.49
C LEU A 487 -16.75 -28.92 3.24
N ALA A 488 -16.64 -29.79 4.24
CA ALA A 488 -17.27 -31.11 4.21
C ALA A 488 -18.79 -30.97 4.10
N GLU A 489 -19.42 -31.84 3.32
CA GLU A 489 -20.87 -32.03 3.34
C GLU A 489 -21.31 -32.65 4.68
N GLU A 490 -22.59 -32.51 5.07
CA GLU A 490 -23.08 -33.01 6.37
C GLU A 490 -22.84 -34.52 6.58
N THR A 491 -22.83 -35.26 5.49
CA THR A 491 -22.68 -36.73 5.49
C THR A 491 -21.25 -37.19 5.22
N GLU A 492 -20.33 -36.29 4.93
CA GLU A 492 -18.94 -36.64 4.63
C GLU A 492 -18.00 -36.37 5.80
N PRO A 493 -17.04 -37.26 6.08
CA PRO A 493 -16.04 -37.00 7.10
C PRO A 493 -15.11 -35.86 6.64
N ALA A 494 -14.76 -34.99 7.57
CA ALA A 494 -13.75 -33.97 7.32
C ALA A 494 -12.40 -34.60 6.97
N ARG A 495 -11.70 -34.02 5.99
CA ARG A 495 -10.39 -34.47 5.51
C ARG A 495 -9.46 -33.25 5.31
N ARG A 496 -8.29 -33.34 5.92
CA ARG A 496 -7.21 -32.38 5.73
C ARG A 496 -5.91 -33.16 5.45
N PRO A 497 -5.64 -33.51 4.19
CA PRO A 497 -4.42 -34.23 3.86
C PRO A 497 -3.18 -33.37 4.08
N VAL A 498 -2.05 -34.01 4.33
CA VAL A 498 -0.74 -33.37 4.31
C VAL A 498 -0.19 -33.54 2.90
N LEU A 499 0.27 -32.46 2.30
CA LEU A 499 0.84 -32.49 0.97
C LEU A 499 2.33 -32.87 1.03
N GLU A 500 2.81 -33.50 -0.04
CA GLU A 500 4.23 -33.77 -0.20
C GLU A 500 4.97 -32.51 -0.60
N THR A 501 6.12 -32.25 0.01
CA THR A 501 6.95 -31.11 -0.29
C THR A 501 7.51 -31.21 -1.71
N ILE A 502 7.31 -30.19 -2.52
CA ILE A 502 7.90 -30.10 -3.86
C ILE A 502 9.36 -29.70 -3.73
N ALA A 503 10.26 -30.52 -4.26
CA ALA A 503 11.66 -30.15 -4.39
C ALA A 503 11.82 -29.20 -5.60
N MET A 504 12.06 -27.93 -5.32
CA MET A 504 12.45 -26.93 -6.31
C MET A 504 13.91 -26.53 -6.10
N PRO A 505 14.61 -26.06 -7.14
CA PRO A 505 15.91 -25.44 -6.94
C PRO A 505 15.78 -24.29 -5.94
N ASP A 506 16.73 -24.20 -5.00
CA ASP A 506 16.79 -23.09 -4.02
C ASP A 506 17.31 -21.82 -4.73
N ILE A 507 16.46 -21.28 -5.59
CA ILE A 507 16.70 -20.01 -6.27
C ILE A 507 15.89 -18.96 -5.53
N GLN A 508 16.61 -18.07 -4.87
CA GLN A 508 15.98 -16.88 -4.31
C GLN A 508 15.53 -15.94 -5.45
N VAL A 509 14.29 -15.54 -5.41
CA VAL A 509 13.77 -14.46 -6.25
C VAL A 509 14.25 -13.17 -5.59
N ASN A 510 15.43 -12.69 -6.01
CA ASN A 510 15.99 -11.47 -5.44
C ASN A 510 15.06 -10.30 -5.73
N LEU A 511 14.51 -9.73 -4.66
CA LEU A 511 14.20 -8.31 -4.65
C LEU A 511 15.49 -7.59 -5.06
N VAL A 512 15.42 -6.74 -6.07
CA VAL A 512 16.44 -5.72 -6.27
C VAL A 512 16.30 -4.79 -5.07
N ALA A 513 16.97 -5.14 -3.97
CA ALA A 513 17.16 -4.20 -2.89
C ALA A 513 17.86 -2.98 -3.53
N PRO A 514 17.36 -1.76 -3.35
CA PRO A 514 18.15 -0.59 -3.71
C PRO A 514 19.49 -0.77 -3.01
N GLU A 515 20.60 -0.72 -3.78
CA GLU A 515 21.95 -0.75 -3.21
C GLU A 515 21.96 0.24 -2.05
N GLN A 516 22.13 -0.26 -0.84
CA GLN A 516 22.38 0.62 0.29
C GLN A 516 23.64 1.41 -0.07
N PRO A 517 23.62 2.74 -0.01
CA PRO A 517 24.84 3.49 -0.16
C PRO A 517 25.82 2.94 0.87
N ALA A 518 26.95 2.42 0.39
CA ALA A 518 28.00 1.88 1.24
C ALA A 518 28.29 2.88 2.36
N PRO A 519 28.43 2.46 3.63
CA PRO A 519 28.73 3.37 4.72
C PRO A 519 29.97 4.16 4.32
N ALA A 520 29.86 5.49 4.35
CA ALA A 520 30.90 6.40 3.95
C ALA A 520 32.21 6.03 4.65
N ALA A 521 33.18 5.56 3.89
CA ALA A 521 34.50 5.26 4.41
C ALA A 521 35.07 6.56 5.01
N GLN A 522 35.51 6.49 6.26
CA GLN A 522 36.19 7.58 6.91
C GLN A 522 37.39 8.01 6.07
N PRO A 523 37.60 9.30 5.82
CA PRO A 523 38.73 9.75 5.00
C PRO A 523 40.05 9.45 5.67
N ALA A 524 40.90 8.70 4.99
CA ALA A 524 42.31 8.56 5.34
C ALA A 524 43.05 9.89 5.10
N PRO A 525 44.11 10.23 5.87
CA PRO A 525 44.78 11.52 5.79
C PRO A 525 45.43 11.72 4.40
N GLN A 526 45.14 12.85 3.76
CA GLN A 526 45.66 13.24 2.46
C GLN A 526 47.15 13.62 2.60
N THR A 527 47.98 12.93 1.84
CA THR A 527 49.30 13.45 1.41
C THR A 527 49.15 14.14 0.07
N SER A 528 49.55 15.41 0.03
CA SER A 528 49.51 16.29 -1.13
C SER A 528 50.44 15.80 -2.25
N ALA A 529 49.91 15.63 -3.47
CA ALA A 529 50.73 15.68 -4.69
C ALA A 529 49.90 16.35 -5.82
N SER A 530 50.45 17.43 -6.33
CA SER A 530 49.96 18.23 -7.44
C SER A 530 49.96 17.42 -8.74
N ALA A 531 48.82 17.35 -9.43
CA ALA A 531 48.79 16.98 -10.85
C ALA A 531 47.72 17.81 -11.56
N THR A 532 48.16 18.49 -12.59
CA THR A 532 47.42 19.33 -13.52
C THR A 532 46.37 18.51 -14.29
N PRO A 533 45.10 18.95 -14.42
CA PRO A 533 44.12 18.20 -15.18
C PRO A 533 44.27 18.48 -16.68
N GLN A 534 44.47 17.40 -17.45
CA GLN A 534 44.19 17.41 -18.88
C GLN A 534 42.70 17.43 -19.13
N GLN A 535 42.22 18.43 -19.84
CA GLN A 535 40.84 18.52 -20.34
C GLN A 535 40.59 17.39 -21.36
N SER A 536 39.79 16.43 -20.95
CA SER A 536 39.05 15.57 -21.87
C SER A 536 37.70 16.21 -22.14
N ALA A 537 37.32 16.38 -23.39
CA ALA A 537 36.05 16.93 -23.81
C ALA A 537 34.87 16.12 -23.22
N PRO A 538 33.83 16.76 -22.73
CA PRO A 538 32.71 16.05 -22.14
C PRO A 538 31.88 15.35 -23.22
N ALA A 539 31.57 14.06 -22.99
CA ALA A 539 30.49 13.40 -23.70
C ALA A 539 29.21 14.22 -23.51
N GLN A 540 28.42 14.36 -24.56
CA GLN A 540 27.16 15.10 -24.52
C GLN A 540 26.22 14.44 -23.50
N ALA A 541 26.26 14.92 -22.25
CA ALA A 541 25.23 14.65 -21.29
C ALA A 541 23.96 15.39 -21.72
N THR A 542 22.80 14.75 -21.56
CA THR A 542 21.51 15.44 -21.77
C THR A 542 21.41 16.64 -20.81
N ALA A 543 20.66 17.66 -21.17
CA ALA A 543 20.44 18.83 -20.30
C ALA A 543 19.97 18.43 -18.89
N ALA A 544 19.12 17.43 -18.78
CA ALA A 544 18.66 16.86 -17.51
C ALA A 544 19.79 16.23 -16.68
N ALA A 545 20.73 15.51 -17.32
CA ALA A 545 21.85 14.91 -16.62
C ALA A 545 22.84 15.98 -16.12
N GLN A 546 23.10 17.03 -16.91
CA GLN A 546 23.94 18.14 -16.51
C GLN A 546 23.31 18.93 -15.33
N PHE A 547 21.98 19.12 -15.36
CA PHE A 547 21.27 19.76 -14.29
C PHE A 547 21.25 18.92 -13.02
N SER A 548 21.01 17.62 -13.10
CA SER A 548 21.07 16.70 -11.97
C SER A 548 22.47 16.66 -11.34
N SER A 549 23.52 16.66 -12.15
CA SER A 549 24.90 16.72 -11.65
C SER A 549 25.17 18.02 -10.88
N ALA A 550 24.76 19.15 -11.42
CA ALA A 550 24.89 20.44 -10.73
C ALA A 550 24.14 20.49 -9.36
N MET A 551 23.09 19.71 -9.23
CA MET A 551 22.31 19.60 -7.98
C MET A 551 22.94 18.66 -6.95
N VAL A 552 23.60 17.59 -7.38
CA VAL A 552 24.28 16.61 -6.50
C VAL A 552 25.55 17.23 -5.91
N ASP A 553 26.28 18.04 -6.68
CA ASP A 553 27.51 18.73 -6.25
C ASP A 553 27.22 19.91 -5.32
N TYR A 554 25.96 20.15 -4.98
CA TYR A 554 25.51 21.25 -4.17
C TYR A 554 25.78 20.96 -2.68
N ALA A 555 26.95 21.33 -2.19
CA ALA A 555 27.27 21.29 -0.77
C ALA A 555 26.65 22.52 -0.07
N TRP A 556 25.60 22.29 0.68
CA TRP A 556 25.04 23.29 1.59
C TRP A 556 26.14 23.69 2.62
N GLY A 557 26.64 24.89 2.52
CA GLY A 557 27.65 25.40 3.44
C GLY A 557 28.93 25.91 2.78
N ASP A 558 29.23 25.51 1.56
CA ASP A 558 30.32 26.08 0.80
C ASP A 558 29.81 27.19 -0.11
N SER A 559 30.26 28.35 0.07
CA SER A 559 29.99 29.63 -0.56
C SER A 559 28.69 29.77 -1.40
N ALA A 560 27.77 30.56 -0.92
CA ALA A 560 26.55 30.96 -1.63
C ALA A 560 26.81 31.55 -3.04
N LYS A 561 28.04 31.99 -3.34
CA LYS A 561 28.47 32.41 -4.68
C LYS A 561 28.51 31.26 -5.71
N ALA A 562 29.03 30.11 -5.29
CA ALA A 562 29.00 28.92 -6.16
C ALA A 562 27.56 28.49 -6.41
N ALA A 563 26.72 28.62 -5.41
CA ALA A 563 25.31 28.34 -5.50
C ALA A 563 24.58 29.20 -6.54
N ALA A 564 24.79 30.51 -6.50
CA ALA A 564 24.14 31.44 -7.43
C ALA A 564 24.56 31.22 -8.89
N ASN A 565 25.84 30.91 -9.13
CA ASN A 565 26.32 30.57 -10.46
C ASN A 565 25.70 29.27 -10.98
N SER A 566 25.64 28.24 -10.13
CA SER A 566 24.98 26.96 -10.49
C SER A 566 23.50 27.14 -10.77
N LEU A 567 22.81 28.04 -10.06
CA LEU A 567 21.41 28.35 -10.30
C LEU A 567 21.19 29.01 -11.66
N LYS A 568 22.06 29.94 -12.06
CA LYS A 568 21.99 30.59 -13.36
C LYS A 568 22.18 29.58 -14.49
N ASP A 569 23.23 28.76 -14.38
CA ASP A 569 23.53 27.73 -15.39
C ASP A 569 22.39 26.70 -15.48
N ALA A 570 21.84 26.30 -14.34
CA ALA A 570 20.69 25.44 -14.29
C ALA A 570 19.45 26.06 -14.94
N ALA A 571 19.17 27.33 -14.66
CA ALA A 571 18.03 28.05 -15.26
C ALA A 571 18.18 28.19 -16.78
N GLN A 572 19.39 28.44 -17.29
CA GLN A 572 19.66 28.49 -18.74
C GLN A 572 19.49 27.11 -19.39
N THR A 573 20.00 26.08 -18.74
CA THR A 573 19.88 24.70 -19.22
C THR A 573 18.42 24.25 -19.29
N ILE A 574 17.61 24.61 -18.29
CA ILE A 574 16.18 24.31 -18.27
C ILE A 574 15.45 25.08 -19.37
N GLY A 575 15.76 26.35 -19.57
CA GLY A 575 15.16 27.15 -20.63
C GLY A 575 15.36 26.52 -22.02
N ALA A 576 16.56 26.03 -22.30
CA ALA A 576 16.86 25.31 -23.54
C ALA A 576 16.09 23.98 -23.61
N TRP A 577 16.09 23.19 -22.53
CA TRP A 577 15.39 21.92 -22.48
C TRP A 577 13.86 22.06 -22.60
N LEU A 578 13.26 23.07 -21.96
CA LEU A 578 11.83 23.37 -22.07
C LEU A 578 11.44 23.71 -23.52
N ALA A 579 12.31 24.35 -24.29
CA ALA A 579 12.06 24.67 -25.69
C ALA A 579 12.02 23.39 -26.59
N GLU A 580 12.79 22.37 -26.23
CA GLU A 580 12.92 21.12 -27.00
C GLU A 580 11.95 20.02 -26.58
N SER A 581 11.53 20.00 -25.28
CA SER A 581 10.88 18.83 -24.67
C SER A 581 9.37 18.98 -24.44
N PHE A 582 8.72 19.88 -25.11
CA PHE A 582 7.31 20.21 -24.90
C PHE A 582 6.32 19.06 -24.85
N GLN A 583 6.62 17.98 -25.52
CA GLN A 583 5.66 16.89 -25.70
C GLN A 583 5.77 15.77 -24.65
N THR A 584 6.78 15.81 -23.79
CA THR A 584 7.13 14.71 -22.89
C THR A 584 6.82 14.94 -21.41
N VAL A 585 6.46 16.17 -21.00
CA VAL A 585 6.19 16.47 -19.60
C VAL A 585 4.87 15.88 -19.15
N THR A 586 4.92 14.93 -18.22
CA THR A 586 3.74 14.24 -17.67
C THR A 586 3.44 14.63 -16.23
N SER A 587 4.45 15.06 -15.46
CA SER A 587 4.29 15.44 -14.07
C SER A 587 5.28 16.54 -13.66
N VAL A 588 4.95 17.26 -12.58
CA VAL A 588 5.83 18.24 -11.94
C VAL A 588 5.92 17.91 -10.45
N GLN A 589 7.13 17.84 -9.94
CA GLN A 589 7.41 17.70 -8.51
C GLN A 589 8.16 18.93 -8.02
N VAL A 590 7.73 19.51 -6.90
CA VAL A 590 8.40 20.62 -6.23
C VAL A 590 8.87 20.19 -4.85
N SER A 591 10.14 20.46 -4.54
CA SER A 591 10.74 20.21 -3.23
C SER A 591 11.46 21.45 -2.74
N THR A 592 11.40 21.74 -1.44
CA THR A 592 12.05 22.89 -0.83
C THR A 592 13.11 22.44 0.16
N TYR A 593 14.31 22.99 0.03
CA TYR A 593 15.44 22.76 0.94
C TYR A 593 15.79 24.05 1.66
N VAL A 594 15.96 23.98 2.97
CA VAL A 594 16.23 25.14 3.84
C VAL A 594 17.68 25.15 4.29
N SER A 595 18.34 26.31 4.20
CA SER A 595 19.69 26.56 4.71
C SER A 595 19.70 27.74 5.67
N ASP A 596 20.49 27.64 6.73
CA ASP A 596 20.66 28.73 7.72
C ASP A 596 21.82 29.68 7.38
N ASN A 597 22.52 29.49 6.26
CA ASN A 597 23.65 30.31 5.87
C ASN A 597 23.23 31.70 5.40
N ILE A 598 23.96 32.71 5.82
CA ILE A 598 23.82 34.10 5.40
C ILE A 598 25.06 34.48 4.64
N ASP A 599 24.94 34.84 3.36
CA ASP A 599 26.05 35.28 2.52
C ASP A 599 25.60 36.35 1.52
N ASP A 600 26.57 37.17 1.09
CA ASP A 600 26.42 38.03 -0.08
C ASP A 600 26.69 37.18 -1.32
N VAL A 601 25.68 36.95 -2.13
CA VAL A 601 25.77 36.12 -3.34
C VAL A 601 25.86 36.99 -4.58
N THR A 602 26.91 36.80 -5.38
CA THR A 602 27.10 37.47 -6.65
C THR A 602 27.18 36.43 -7.75
N TYR A 603 26.42 36.67 -8.84
CA TYR A 603 26.44 35.81 -10.02
C TYR A 603 26.41 36.69 -11.30
N GLU A 604 26.67 36.12 -12.47
CA GLU A 604 26.67 36.85 -13.74
C GLU A 604 25.24 37.32 -14.09
N GLY A 605 24.91 38.54 -13.82
CA GLY A 605 23.60 39.11 -14.03
C GLY A 605 22.99 39.77 -12.79
N GLY A 606 23.64 39.69 -11.63
CA GLY A 606 23.16 40.34 -10.41
C GLY A 606 23.88 39.95 -9.13
N SER A 607 23.45 40.48 -8.03
CA SER A 607 23.92 40.12 -6.70
C SER A 607 22.79 40.18 -5.68
N PHE A 608 22.79 39.25 -4.73
CA PHE A 608 22.02 39.33 -3.50
C PHE A 608 22.93 39.88 -2.40
N LYS A 609 22.70 41.08 -1.92
CA LYS A 609 23.46 41.66 -0.83
C LYS A 609 22.72 41.49 0.50
N GLY A 610 23.41 40.97 1.49
CA GLY A 610 22.83 40.69 2.79
C GLY A 610 21.65 39.71 2.71
N ALA A 611 21.59 38.91 1.68
CA ALA A 611 20.55 37.90 1.51
C ALA A 611 20.92 36.66 2.29
N LYS A 612 19.99 36.19 3.10
CA LYS A 612 20.07 34.87 3.71
C LYS A 612 19.58 33.85 2.71
N LEU A 613 20.45 33.01 2.23
CA LEU A 613 20.02 31.85 1.43
C LEU A 613 19.43 30.81 2.41
N ARG A 614 18.15 30.98 2.75
CA ARG A 614 17.45 30.12 3.71
C ARG A 614 16.96 28.84 3.09
N ALA A 615 16.52 28.93 1.88
CA ALA A 615 15.91 27.80 1.21
C ALA A 615 16.13 27.83 -0.30
N MET A 616 16.02 26.68 -0.90
CA MET A 616 16.09 26.49 -2.32
C MET A 616 14.96 25.57 -2.74
N THR A 617 14.15 26.01 -3.69
CA THR A 617 13.09 25.19 -4.27
C THR A 617 13.60 24.48 -5.51
N ILE A 618 13.31 23.20 -5.58
CA ILE A 618 13.61 22.38 -6.76
C ILE A 618 12.29 21.95 -7.36
N ALA A 619 12.03 22.37 -8.60
CA ALA A 619 10.93 21.86 -9.39
C ALA A 619 11.47 20.77 -10.32
N SER A 620 10.88 19.59 -10.28
CA SER A 620 11.25 18.46 -11.12
C SER A 620 10.15 18.22 -12.14
N LEU A 621 10.51 18.26 -13.41
CA LEU A 621 9.64 17.98 -14.54
C LEU A 621 9.90 16.53 -14.99
N ASP A 622 8.87 15.69 -14.94
CA ASP A 622 8.96 14.25 -15.27
C ASP A 622 10.01 13.47 -14.46
N GLY A 623 10.37 13.95 -13.27
CA GLY A 623 11.41 13.36 -12.47
C GLY A 623 12.85 13.52 -13.02
N ASN A 624 13.01 14.04 -14.22
CA ASN A 624 14.30 14.10 -14.92
C ASN A 624 14.94 15.48 -14.92
N THR A 625 14.15 16.54 -14.83
CA THR A 625 14.65 17.92 -14.88
C THR A 625 14.32 18.63 -13.58
N LYS A 626 15.28 19.41 -13.05
CA LYS A 626 15.15 20.14 -11.80
C LYS A 626 15.47 21.62 -12.00
N VAL A 627 14.65 22.48 -11.37
CA VAL A 627 14.84 23.92 -11.33
C VAL A 627 15.16 24.32 -9.89
N CYS A 628 16.20 25.13 -9.69
CA CYS A 628 16.58 25.64 -8.39
C CYS A 628 16.30 27.14 -8.29
N VAL A 629 15.69 27.56 -7.19
CA VAL A 629 15.33 28.95 -6.94
C VAL A 629 15.87 29.36 -5.56
N PRO A 630 16.71 30.41 -5.47
CA PRO A 630 17.17 30.90 -4.18
C PRO A 630 16.04 31.65 -3.48
N GLU A 631 15.92 31.47 -2.20
CA GLU A 631 14.95 32.14 -1.35
C GLU A 631 15.59 33.26 -0.55
N GLN A 632 14.92 34.40 -0.51
CA GLN A 632 15.19 35.51 0.42
C GLN A 632 14.18 35.49 1.57
N GLN A 633 14.63 35.87 2.76
CA GLN A 633 14.01 35.62 4.04
C GLN A 633 12.53 35.95 4.18
N ASP A 634 12.06 37.03 3.56
CA ASP A 634 10.72 37.60 3.79
C ASP A 634 9.74 37.42 2.61
N LYS A 635 10.17 36.77 1.52
CA LYS A 635 9.36 36.59 0.30
C LYS A 635 9.27 35.13 -0.18
N VAL A 636 9.84 34.24 0.61
CA VAL A 636 10.04 32.85 0.28
C VAL A 636 8.74 32.12 0.10
N ASP A 637 7.89 32.17 1.10
CA ASP A 637 6.68 31.34 1.15
C ASP A 637 5.69 31.72 0.05
N ASP A 638 5.50 33.00 -0.18
CA ASP A 638 4.56 33.49 -1.20
C ASP A 638 5.03 33.20 -2.63
N ALA A 639 6.33 33.39 -2.90
CA ALA A 639 6.87 33.16 -4.23
C ALA A 639 6.93 31.68 -4.59
N LEU A 640 7.35 30.84 -3.65
CA LEU A 640 7.39 29.39 -3.83
C LEU A 640 5.99 28.79 -3.94
N TRP A 641 5.08 29.28 -3.11
CA TRP A 641 3.68 28.88 -3.16
C TRP A 641 3.06 29.25 -4.50
N LYS A 642 3.35 30.43 -5.01
CA LYS A 642 2.88 30.86 -6.33
C LYS A 642 3.45 29.99 -7.46
N ILE A 643 4.75 29.65 -7.43
CA ILE A 643 5.35 28.72 -8.40
C ILE A 643 4.68 27.36 -8.31
N HIS A 644 4.49 26.85 -7.11
CA HIS A 644 3.85 25.58 -6.88
C HIS A 644 2.42 25.56 -7.42
N SER A 645 1.62 26.55 -7.06
CA SER A 645 0.25 26.69 -7.53
C SER A 645 0.19 26.87 -9.06
N ASP A 646 0.98 27.79 -9.63
CA ASP A 646 0.97 28.07 -11.07
C ASP A 646 1.41 26.84 -11.89
N ILE A 647 2.39 26.08 -11.40
CA ILE A 647 2.84 24.84 -12.05
C ILE A 647 1.76 23.77 -12.00
N PHE A 648 1.13 23.55 -10.85
CA PHE A 648 0.13 22.49 -10.70
C PHE A 648 -1.23 22.87 -11.31
N ASP A 649 -1.68 24.12 -11.16
CA ASP A 649 -2.97 24.59 -11.69
C ASP A 649 -3.02 24.56 -13.21
N LYS A 650 -1.91 24.86 -13.86
CA LYS A 650 -1.81 24.90 -15.32
C LYS A 650 -1.35 23.61 -15.98
N ALA A 651 -0.80 22.67 -15.19
CA ALA A 651 -0.35 21.36 -15.70
C ALA A 651 -1.45 20.55 -16.39
N LEU A 652 -2.68 20.79 -16.01
CA LEU A 652 -3.85 20.06 -16.50
C LEU A 652 -4.49 20.66 -17.75
N ALA A 653 -4.29 21.97 -17.98
CA ALA A 653 -4.97 22.68 -19.06
C ALA A 653 -4.10 22.88 -20.32
N ASN A 654 -2.84 23.25 -20.13
CA ASN A 654 -1.92 23.51 -21.24
C ASN A 654 -0.45 23.41 -20.79
N ARG A 655 0.18 22.31 -21.13
CA ARG A 655 1.59 22.01 -20.75
C ARG A 655 2.57 23.09 -21.22
N VAL A 656 2.35 23.62 -22.42
CA VAL A 656 3.19 24.68 -22.99
C VAL A 656 3.15 25.94 -22.16
N GLU A 657 1.96 26.35 -21.76
CA GLU A 657 1.75 27.56 -20.96
C GLU A 657 2.31 27.40 -19.56
N MET A 658 2.16 26.20 -18.98
CA MET A 658 2.75 25.85 -17.70
C MET A 658 4.28 25.99 -17.70
N LEU A 659 4.96 25.49 -18.72
CA LEU A 659 6.42 25.57 -18.84
C LEU A 659 6.91 27.00 -18.98
N LYS A 660 6.22 27.80 -19.79
CA LYS A 660 6.52 29.25 -19.93
C LYS A 660 6.29 29.98 -18.61
N THR A 661 5.23 29.66 -17.91
CA THR A 661 4.92 30.28 -16.61
C THR A 661 5.95 29.91 -15.56
N ALA A 662 6.38 28.65 -15.50
CA ALA A 662 7.43 28.20 -14.61
C ALA A 662 8.75 28.90 -14.88
N ALA A 663 9.16 29.00 -16.14
CA ALA A 663 10.38 29.70 -16.56
C ALA A 663 10.32 31.19 -16.19
N ALA A 664 9.18 31.86 -16.43
CA ALA A 664 8.98 33.25 -16.08
C ALA A 664 9.00 33.50 -14.56
N ALA A 665 8.35 32.60 -13.79
CA ALA A 665 8.34 32.69 -12.33
C ALA A 665 9.76 32.51 -11.74
N ILE A 666 10.54 31.57 -12.25
CA ILE A 666 11.92 31.36 -11.82
C ILE A 666 12.79 32.57 -12.17
N ALA A 667 12.68 33.07 -13.39
CA ALA A 667 13.42 34.27 -13.83
C ALA A 667 13.09 35.52 -12.95
N SER A 668 11.87 35.65 -12.46
CA SER A 668 11.46 36.77 -11.60
C SER A 668 12.04 36.69 -10.19
N LEU A 669 12.45 35.53 -9.72
CA LEU A 669 13.05 35.32 -8.39
C LEU A 669 14.56 35.60 -8.37
N VAL A 670 15.19 35.73 -9.54
CA VAL A 670 16.61 36.05 -9.66
C VAL A 670 16.76 37.55 -9.92
N PRO A 671 17.22 38.36 -8.95
CA PRO A 671 17.37 39.80 -9.12
C PRO A 671 18.37 40.09 -10.27
N GLY A 672 17.93 40.88 -11.24
CA GLY A 672 18.75 41.24 -12.42
C GLY A 672 18.78 40.19 -13.52
N GLY A 673 18.06 39.07 -13.37
CA GLY A 673 17.90 38.05 -14.41
C GLY A 673 17.13 38.61 -15.61
N LYS A 674 17.74 38.58 -16.79
CA LYS A 674 16.98 38.76 -18.04
C LYS A 674 16.18 37.47 -18.27
N LEU A 675 14.95 37.63 -18.75
CA LEU A 675 14.15 36.49 -19.21
C LEU A 675 14.98 35.60 -20.15
N LEU A 676 14.99 34.36 -19.85
CA LEU A 676 15.53 33.31 -20.70
C LEU A 676 14.74 33.20 -21.99
#